data_0271d0bc95956379f02b883d157c0604
#
_entry.id   0271d0bc95956379f02b883d157c0604
#
_cell.length_a   1.000
_cell.length_b   1.000
_cell.length_c   1.000
_cell.angle_alpha   90.00
_cell.angle_beta   90.00
_cell.angle_gamma   90.00
#
_symmetry.space_group_name_H-M   'P 1'
#
loop_
_entity.id
_entity.type
_entity.pdbx_description
1 polymer ?
#
loop_
_entity_poly.entity_id
_entity_poly.type
_entity_poly.pdbx_seq_one_letter_code
_entity_poly.pdbx_strand_id
1 'polypeptide(L)'
;MKSPARFLVATCLGITALSAIAAESVAPPAKELLDLSLDPPVINTNPGPEYDAEKRPGNMIIGIDRTPKGRLWAAWVGNGDSPNGFFMLATSDDDGKTWSKPRVVIDPQDGELNGVRYERRALVGNLWTDPLGRLWCFFDQSLGYFDGRGGDWFIRCDDPDAAEPVWTKPVRFADGCTLNKPTVLSNGDWLLPVSLWTRDRIHGPGTDEEAHHNLDAIRMANVFASTDQGKTWTRRGGVAFPRTDFDEHMIVERKDGSLWMLARTKDGISESTSTDKGATWSEPQPSAIQNPSARFFIRRLASGKLLLMKNGPVNARLPRRSNLKAFLSDDDGKTWGKGFLIDDRAEVSYPDGFQAPNGDIHILYDWNRHTDAEILHVKFTEESILKQAEIGKLTMDPEEIKRRSTVGKTVVNKALAPHIPSSIRPDPKWIAQAAEDAKQDFKSIPYDGVTPNKMVCDTTLRELPDSSWILFILAGGDTEPSPKNYTGVTRSNDKGKTWTPLEQFDVGFPREGKTIGQGPTELMILGQRSTLFFSTHSKHWANDWRSWFLTSDDSFKTWSKPSEVPGRLKERTFIRKHIVTRDGRIMIPFQHYIGPDDEQDKAPLDRAFTNPRNGVLISSDNGKTWSEHGNIRLTPNSRYFGWAENDLFEHPDGSITMVIRADGLGGMLYKAESRDGGKTWPEFAGITQIPNPGSKTTLYNLGGDTVAILHNPNSKHRSPMALWISFDGMKTWPYQRVLQAESVDGPKGRMNYPDGFVSKDKQWLHFAFDDNRHRAVHYSAKLPPLE
;
A
#
# COMPACT_ATOMS: atom_id res chain seq x y z
N MET A 1 -33.62 -24.70 -68.34
CA MET A 1 -34.96 -24.31 -68.78
C MET A 1 -35.84 -24.05 -67.57
N LYS A 2 -36.26 -22.86 -67.45
CA LYS A 2 -37.54 -22.32 -66.86
C LYS A 2 -38.10 -22.90 -65.54
N SER A 3 -38.09 -21.99 -64.57
CA SER A 3 -39.07 -21.74 -63.50
C SER A 3 -40.53 -22.05 -63.79
N PRO A 4 -41.48 -22.15 -62.84
CA PRO A 4 -41.75 -21.04 -61.92
C PRO A 4 -42.25 -21.39 -60.48
N ALA A 5 -42.29 -20.31 -59.67
CA ALA A 5 -42.75 -20.16 -58.32
C ALA A 5 -44.26 -20.44 -58.07
N ARG A 6 -44.63 -20.75 -56.86
CA ARG A 6 -45.95 -20.40 -56.28
C ARG A 6 -45.80 -19.97 -54.84
N PHE A 7 -46.37 -18.78 -54.56
CA PHE A 7 -46.61 -18.14 -53.27
C PHE A 7 -47.58 -18.96 -52.42
N LEU A 8 -47.31 -19.00 -51.12
CA LEU A 8 -48.34 -19.16 -50.09
C LEU A 8 -48.09 -18.16 -48.96
N VAL A 9 -49.05 -17.29 -48.76
CA VAL A 9 -49.15 -16.34 -47.69
C VAL A 9 -49.64 -17.05 -46.44
N ALA A 10 -48.87 -17.01 -45.35
CA ALA A 10 -49.35 -17.37 -44.03
C ALA A 10 -49.12 -16.22 -43.07
N THR A 11 -50.20 -15.66 -42.61
CA THR A 11 -50.28 -14.62 -41.57
C THR A 11 -49.89 -15.20 -40.24
N CYS A 12 -48.80 -14.73 -39.63
CA CYS A 12 -48.51 -14.97 -38.23
C CYS A 12 -48.57 -13.71 -37.41
N LEU A 13 -49.41 -13.76 -36.39
CA LEU A 13 -49.51 -12.71 -35.35
C LEU A 13 -48.16 -12.49 -34.67
N GLY A 14 -47.76 -11.28 -34.62
CA GLY A 14 -46.60 -10.82 -33.84
C GLY A 14 -46.86 -10.87 -32.34
N ILE A 15 -46.04 -11.67 -31.65
CA ILE A 15 -45.81 -11.51 -30.22
C ILE A 15 -44.47 -10.79 -30.15
N THR A 16 -44.50 -9.50 -29.82
CA THR A 16 -43.31 -8.71 -29.49
C THR A 16 -42.83 -9.13 -28.09
N ALA A 17 -41.86 -10.03 -28.06
CA ALA A 17 -41.06 -10.21 -26.86
C ALA A 17 -40.15 -9.00 -26.72
N LEU A 18 -40.43 -8.13 -25.78
CA LEU A 18 -39.43 -7.16 -25.29
C LEU A 18 -38.29 -7.95 -24.65
N SER A 19 -37.20 -8.10 -25.40
CA SER A 19 -35.91 -8.47 -24.83
C SER A 19 -35.45 -7.29 -24.00
N ALA A 20 -35.53 -7.40 -22.69
CA ALA A 20 -34.77 -6.51 -21.81
C ALA A 20 -33.29 -6.78 -22.10
N ILE A 21 -32.68 -5.88 -22.84
CA ILE A 21 -31.21 -5.82 -22.93
C ILE A 21 -30.75 -5.47 -21.53
N ALA A 22 -30.24 -6.47 -20.81
CA ALA A 22 -29.46 -6.21 -19.61
C ALA A 22 -28.31 -5.28 -20.03
N ALA A 23 -28.25 -4.09 -19.46
CA ALA A 23 -27.12 -3.21 -19.64
C ALA A 23 -25.89 -3.96 -19.14
N GLU A 24 -25.00 -4.33 -20.04
CA GLU A 24 -23.65 -4.74 -19.67
C GLU A 24 -23.08 -3.64 -18.80
N SER A 25 -22.71 -3.96 -17.57
CA SER A 25 -21.95 -3.05 -16.72
C SER A 25 -20.55 -2.94 -17.35
N VAL A 26 -20.42 -1.98 -18.26
CA VAL A 26 -19.11 -1.65 -18.83
C VAL A 26 -18.24 -1.21 -17.65
N ALA A 27 -17.14 -1.90 -17.43
CA ALA A 27 -16.12 -1.41 -16.50
C ALA A 27 -15.74 0.03 -16.92
N PRO A 28 -15.58 0.96 -15.96
CA PRO A 28 -15.25 2.33 -16.32
C PRO A 28 -13.98 2.34 -17.15
N PRO A 29 -13.89 3.16 -18.21
CA PRO A 29 -12.64 3.31 -18.96
C PRO A 29 -11.52 3.66 -17.98
N ALA A 30 -10.35 3.05 -18.11
CA ALA A 30 -9.18 3.35 -17.27
C ALA A 30 -8.88 4.86 -17.21
N LYS A 31 -9.21 5.59 -18.28
CA LYS A 31 -9.09 7.03 -18.36
C LYS A 31 -9.95 7.78 -17.34
N GLU A 32 -11.20 7.41 -17.14
CA GLU A 32 -12.10 8.08 -16.18
C GLU A 32 -11.59 7.92 -14.75
N LEU A 33 -11.07 6.76 -14.44
CA LEU A 33 -10.43 6.51 -13.16
C LEU A 33 -9.18 7.39 -12.98
N LEU A 34 -8.30 7.41 -13.98
CA LEU A 34 -7.08 8.20 -13.93
C LEU A 34 -7.38 9.71 -13.84
N ASP A 35 -8.47 10.16 -14.45
CA ASP A 35 -8.86 11.56 -14.43
C ASP A 35 -9.37 12.05 -13.05
N LEU A 36 -9.70 11.16 -12.12
CA LEU A 36 -9.98 11.54 -10.74
C LEU A 36 -8.81 12.28 -10.06
N SER A 37 -7.57 12.04 -10.47
CA SER A 37 -6.41 12.79 -9.99
C SER A 37 -6.33 14.22 -10.50
N LEU A 38 -7.12 14.57 -11.52
CA LEU A 38 -7.19 15.93 -12.10
C LEU A 38 -8.23 16.82 -11.42
N ASP A 39 -9.12 16.25 -10.61
CA ASP A 39 -10.11 17.04 -9.88
C ASP A 39 -9.39 17.93 -8.85
N PRO A 40 -9.66 19.24 -8.84
CA PRO A 40 -9.02 20.15 -7.90
C PRO A 40 -9.24 19.71 -6.45
N PRO A 41 -8.22 19.75 -5.59
CA PRO A 41 -8.39 19.42 -4.18
C PRO A 41 -9.18 20.49 -3.45
N VAL A 42 -9.78 20.13 -2.34
CA VAL A 42 -10.46 21.06 -1.45
C VAL A 42 -9.41 21.81 -0.63
N ILE A 43 -9.48 23.14 -0.65
CA ILE A 43 -8.66 24.04 0.18
C ILE A 43 -9.51 24.50 1.37
N ASN A 44 -9.23 23.96 2.54
CA ASN A 44 -9.94 24.31 3.78
C ASN A 44 -9.15 25.36 4.57
N THR A 45 -9.63 26.59 4.58
CA THR A 45 -9.01 27.71 5.33
C THR A 45 -9.57 27.89 6.75
N ASN A 46 -10.50 27.03 7.16
CA ASN A 46 -11.04 26.99 8.52
C ASN A 46 -11.19 25.53 8.97
N PRO A 47 -10.06 24.81 9.15
CA PRO A 47 -10.09 23.39 9.50
C PRO A 47 -10.70 23.17 10.88
N GLY A 48 -11.58 22.20 10.98
CA GLY A 48 -12.23 21.78 12.20
C GLY A 48 -11.39 20.80 13.03
N PRO A 49 -11.96 20.27 14.11
CA PRO A 49 -11.26 19.38 15.04
C PRO A 49 -10.92 18.01 14.44
N GLU A 50 -11.41 17.67 13.27
CA GLU A 50 -11.03 16.47 12.54
C GLU A 50 -9.55 16.46 12.14
N TYR A 51 -8.94 17.64 12.09
CA TYR A 51 -7.51 17.83 11.79
C TYR A 51 -6.64 18.10 13.04
N ASP A 52 -7.19 17.97 14.23
CA ASP A 52 -6.41 18.10 15.47
C ASP A 52 -5.34 17.00 15.59
N ALA A 53 -4.29 17.28 16.34
CA ALA A 53 -3.11 16.41 16.48
C ALA A 53 -3.47 15.00 16.96
N GLU A 54 -4.46 14.88 17.81
CA GLU A 54 -4.92 13.62 18.40
C GLU A 54 -5.59 12.68 17.38
N LYS A 55 -5.97 13.20 16.23
CA LYS A 55 -6.67 12.45 15.18
C LYS A 55 -5.76 12.06 13.99
N ARG A 56 -4.47 12.37 14.08
CA ARG A 56 -3.50 12.17 13.01
C ARG A 56 -2.46 11.11 13.40
N PRO A 57 -2.39 9.96 12.71
CA PRO A 57 -1.49 8.88 13.09
C PRO A 57 -0.01 9.10 12.72
N GLY A 58 0.31 10.14 11.95
CA GLY A 58 1.68 10.41 11.51
C GLY A 58 1.83 11.81 10.95
N ASN A 59 3.07 12.27 10.83
CA ASN A 59 3.41 13.54 10.21
C ASN A 59 4.70 13.41 9.38
N MET A 60 4.75 14.11 8.24
CA MET A 60 5.95 14.25 7.41
C MET A 60 6.12 15.73 7.04
N ILE A 61 7.32 16.25 7.17
CA ILE A 61 7.60 17.65 6.80
C ILE A 61 7.43 17.90 5.31
N ILE A 62 6.91 19.07 4.98
CA ILE A 62 6.89 19.63 3.63
C ILE A 62 7.88 20.79 3.51
N GLY A 63 7.72 21.85 4.30
CA GLY A 63 8.62 22.98 4.24
C GLY A 63 8.25 24.11 5.18
N ILE A 64 9.12 25.11 5.24
CA ILE A 64 8.96 26.34 6.04
C ILE A 64 9.42 27.54 5.22
N ASP A 65 8.70 28.65 5.33
CA ASP A 65 9.21 29.92 4.81
C ASP A 65 8.75 31.12 5.65
N ARG A 66 9.38 32.27 5.41
CA ARG A 66 9.14 33.53 6.12
C ARG A 66 8.59 34.57 5.18
N THR A 67 7.53 35.22 5.59
CA THR A 67 6.87 36.29 4.85
C THR A 67 7.49 37.67 5.12
N PRO A 68 7.22 38.71 4.31
CA PRO A 68 7.88 40.00 4.41
C PRO A 68 7.78 40.68 5.79
N LYS A 69 6.63 40.54 6.49
CA LYS A 69 6.45 41.14 7.81
C LYS A 69 6.97 40.24 8.95
N GLY A 70 7.47 39.05 8.65
CA GLY A 70 8.15 38.18 9.61
C GLY A 70 7.38 36.96 10.06
N ARG A 71 6.12 36.78 9.64
CA ARG A 71 5.38 35.55 9.94
C ARG A 71 6.07 34.35 9.33
N LEU A 72 6.20 33.28 10.10
CA LEU A 72 6.64 31.99 9.59
C LEU A 72 5.42 31.16 9.21
N TRP A 73 5.52 30.48 8.08
CA TRP A 73 4.60 29.44 7.67
C TRP A 73 5.32 28.11 7.60
N ALA A 74 4.77 27.09 8.23
CA ALA A 74 5.25 25.71 8.16
C ALA A 74 4.19 24.81 7.59
N ALA A 75 4.59 23.87 6.74
CA ALA A 75 3.72 22.88 6.15
C ALA A 75 4.21 21.45 6.43
N TRP A 76 3.28 20.56 6.68
CA TRP A 76 3.54 19.14 6.84
C TRP A 76 2.35 18.31 6.36
N VAL A 77 2.56 17.01 6.17
CA VAL A 77 1.53 16.05 5.79
C VAL A 77 0.98 15.38 7.04
N GLY A 78 -0.32 15.44 7.22
CA GLY A 78 -1.05 14.59 8.17
C GLY A 78 -1.23 13.18 7.60
N ASN A 79 -1.35 12.19 8.48
CA ASN A 79 -1.31 10.75 8.16
C ASN A 79 0.05 10.25 7.65
N GLY A 80 1.08 11.12 7.68
CA GLY A 80 2.44 10.77 7.31
C GLY A 80 2.60 10.39 5.83
N ASP A 81 3.58 9.57 5.56
CA ASP A 81 3.91 9.07 4.21
C ASP A 81 2.95 7.92 3.82
N SER A 82 1.75 8.26 3.38
CA SER A 82 0.67 7.30 3.13
C SER A 82 -0.23 7.72 1.96
N PRO A 83 -1.01 6.78 1.37
CA PRO A 83 -1.99 7.10 0.34
C PRO A 83 -3.12 8.04 0.79
N ASN A 84 -3.26 8.28 2.08
CA ASN A 84 -4.28 9.16 2.70
C ASN A 84 -3.67 10.47 3.22
N GLY A 85 -2.50 10.86 2.72
CA GLY A 85 -1.82 12.07 3.12
C GLY A 85 -2.60 13.33 2.69
N PHE A 86 -2.58 14.35 3.54
CA PHE A 86 -3.12 15.68 3.26
C PHE A 86 -2.23 16.76 3.87
N PHE A 87 -2.18 17.93 3.26
CA PHE A 87 -1.34 19.03 3.74
C PHE A 87 -2.01 19.83 4.83
N MET A 88 -1.19 20.27 5.80
CA MET A 88 -1.55 21.22 6.83
C MET A 88 -0.53 22.33 6.88
N LEU A 89 -1.01 23.56 7.06
CA LEU A 89 -0.19 24.74 7.21
C LEU A 89 -0.51 25.43 8.54
N ALA A 90 0.52 25.79 9.30
CA ALA A 90 0.43 26.58 10.53
C ALA A 90 1.37 27.78 10.47
N THR A 91 1.13 28.75 11.35
CA THR A 91 1.90 30.00 11.43
C THR A 91 2.53 30.21 12.79
N SER A 92 3.64 30.94 12.78
CA SER A 92 4.24 31.53 13.98
C SER A 92 4.47 33.03 13.74
N ASP A 93 4.03 33.85 14.66
CA ASP A 93 4.23 35.32 14.65
C ASP A 93 5.30 35.74 15.69
N ASP A 94 5.95 34.80 16.37
CA ASP A 94 6.94 35.02 17.43
C ASP A 94 8.31 34.35 17.09
N ASP A 95 8.64 34.32 15.82
CA ASP A 95 9.91 33.79 15.29
C ASP A 95 10.13 32.29 15.58
N GLY A 96 9.06 31.54 15.54
CA GLY A 96 9.07 30.08 15.65
C GLY A 96 9.05 29.57 17.10
N LYS A 97 8.81 30.41 18.09
CA LYS A 97 8.72 29.97 19.49
C LYS A 97 7.41 29.23 19.76
N THR A 98 6.31 29.75 19.25
CA THR A 98 5.00 29.12 19.31
C THR A 98 4.35 29.03 17.93
N TRP A 99 3.46 28.05 17.76
CA TRP A 99 2.81 27.77 16.49
C TRP A 99 1.28 27.71 16.65
N SER A 100 0.58 28.22 15.67
CA SER A 100 -0.88 28.12 15.62
C SER A 100 -1.34 26.66 15.42
N LYS A 101 -2.62 26.42 15.66
CA LYS A 101 -3.29 25.27 15.04
C LYS A 101 -3.21 25.37 13.50
N PRO A 102 -3.45 24.27 12.76
CA PRO A 102 -3.54 24.35 11.30
C PRO A 102 -4.51 25.45 10.87
N ARG A 103 -4.06 26.33 9.99
CA ARG A 103 -4.86 27.43 9.40
C ARG A 103 -5.34 27.11 8.00
N VAL A 104 -4.64 26.22 7.31
CA VAL A 104 -5.01 25.74 5.98
C VAL A 104 -4.81 24.23 5.94
N VAL A 105 -5.77 23.53 5.36
CA VAL A 105 -5.67 22.11 5.03
C VAL A 105 -5.95 21.94 3.55
N ILE A 106 -5.08 21.20 2.87
CA ILE A 106 -5.27 20.76 1.49
C ILE A 106 -5.52 19.26 1.54
N ASP A 107 -6.80 18.89 1.46
CA ASP A 107 -7.23 17.50 1.53
C ASP A 107 -7.98 17.17 0.23
N PRO A 108 -7.38 16.35 -0.65
CA PRO A 108 -8.00 16.00 -1.93
C PRO A 108 -9.35 15.32 -1.79
N GLN A 109 -9.64 14.73 -0.64
CA GLN A 109 -10.76 13.82 -0.43
C GLN A 109 -10.69 12.62 -1.38
N ASP A 110 -11.26 11.51 -1.01
CA ASP A 110 -11.30 10.35 -1.91
C ASP A 110 -12.21 10.64 -3.11
N GLY A 111 -11.82 10.11 -4.27
CA GLY A 111 -12.66 10.14 -5.46
C GLY A 111 -13.67 9.00 -5.45
N GLU A 112 -14.78 9.14 -6.17
CA GLU A 112 -15.77 8.09 -6.37
C GLU A 112 -16.03 7.89 -7.86
N LEU A 113 -16.04 6.63 -8.30
CA LEU A 113 -16.39 6.26 -9.66
C LEU A 113 -17.23 4.98 -9.63
N ASN A 114 -18.45 5.03 -10.18
CA ASN A 114 -19.39 3.91 -10.22
C ASN A 114 -19.68 3.26 -8.85
N GLY A 115 -19.75 4.06 -7.79
CA GLY A 115 -19.97 3.59 -6.42
C GLY A 115 -18.72 2.98 -5.75
N VAL A 116 -17.58 3.01 -6.40
CA VAL A 116 -16.29 2.60 -5.84
C VAL A 116 -15.50 3.84 -5.43
N ARG A 117 -15.00 3.82 -4.19
CA ARG A 117 -14.22 4.92 -3.63
C ARG A 117 -12.74 4.67 -3.86
N TYR A 118 -12.02 5.70 -4.31
CA TYR A 118 -10.59 5.66 -4.60
C TYR A 118 -9.85 6.70 -3.76
N GLU A 119 -8.81 6.26 -3.08
CA GLU A 119 -7.99 7.16 -2.27
C GLU A 119 -7.24 8.16 -3.16
N ARG A 120 -7.35 9.43 -2.81
CA ARG A 120 -6.53 10.52 -3.35
C ARG A 120 -5.71 11.13 -2.23
N ARG A 121 -4.50 11.50 -2.54
CA ARG A 121 -3.58 12.06 -1.56
C ARG A 121 -2.93 13.36 -2.04
N ALA A 122 -2.54 14.21 -1.10
CA ALA A 122 -1.50 15.22 -1.25
C ALA A 122 -0.35 14.86 -0.31
N LEU A 123 0.84 14.56 -0.84
CA LEU A 123 1.91 13.94 -0.08
C LEU A 123 3.21 14.72 -0.09
N VAL A 124 3.61 15.27 -1.23
CA VAL A 124 4.87 15.97 -1.39
C VAL A 124 4.65 17.38 -1.90
N GLY A 125 5.51 18.30 -1.51
CA GLY A 125 5.40 19.70 -1.89
C GLY A 125 6.43 20.58 -1.19
N ASN A 126 6.23 21.90 -1.26
CA ASN A 126 7.05 22.86 -0.51
C ASN A 126 6.33 24.21 -0.34
N LEU A 127 6.79 24.99 0.63
CA LEU A 127 6.44 26.40 0.83
C LEU A 127 7.56 27.28 0.28
N TRP A 128 7.18 28.38 -0.34
CA TRP A 128 8.13 29.35 -0.85
C TRP A 128 7.55 30.76 -0.89
N THR A 129 8.23 31.71 -0.26
CA THR A 129 7.94 33.13 -0.38
C THR A 129 8.77 33.68 -1.53
N ASP A 130 8.11 34.17 -2.57
CA ASP A 130 8.77 34.70 -3.75
C ASP A 130 9.36 36.11 -3.52
N PRO A 131 10.21 36.62 -4.44
CA PRO A 131 10.80 37.95 -4.31
C PRO A 131 9.80 39.10 -4.26
N LEU A 132 8.53 38.86 -4.61
CA LEU A 132 7.45 39.86 -4.50
C LEU A 132 6.71 39.77 -3.18
N GLY A 133 7.11 38.85 -2.28
CA GLY A 133 6.53 38.68 -0.96
C GLY A 133 5.26 37.81 -0.93
N ARG A 134 4.90 37.16 -2.02
CA ARG A 134 3.76 36.25 -2.08
C ARG A 134 4.18 34.86 -1.61
N LEU A 135 3.32 34.20 -0.86
CA LEU A 135 3.56 32.85 -0.39
C LEU A 135 2.93 31.81 -1.34
N TRP A 136 3.72 30.89 -1.80
CA TRP A 136 3.32 29.74 -2.61
C TRP A 136 3.34 28.47 -1.77
N CYS A 137 2.30 27.66 -1.90
CA CYS A 137 2.29 26.28 -1.45
C CYS A 137 2.18 25.39 -2.67
N PHE A 138 3.28 24.75 -3.02
CA PHE A 138 3.31 23.69 -4.04
C PHE A 138 2.94 22.37 -3.37
N PHE A 139 2.14 21.54 -4.04
CA PHE A 139 1.76 20.22 -3.57
C PHE A 139 1.43 19.30 -4.73
N ASP A 140 1.65 18.01 -4.53
CA ASP A 140 1.21 17.02 -5.50
C ASP A 140 -0.17 16.45 -5.13
N GLN A 141 -0.87 15.93 -6.13
CA GLN A 141 -2.06 15.12 -5.96
C GLN A 141 -1.96 13.88 -6.83
N SER A 142 -2.31 12.74 -6.29
CA SER A 142 -2.30 11.46 -6.99
C SER A 142 -3.37 10.52 -6.47
N LEU A 143 -3.77 9.56 -7.29
CA LEU A 143 -4.55 8.40 -6.85
C LEU A 143 -3.63 7.40 -6.16
N GLY A 144 -4.08 6.83 -5.05
CA GLY A 144 -3.27 5.95 -4.25
C GLY A 144 -1.92 6.58 -3.86
N TYR A 145 -0.86 5.81 -3.87
CA TYR A 145 0.47 6.35 -3.58
C TYR A 145 1.06 7.16 -4.74
N PHE A 146 0.99 6.61 -5.97
CA PHE A 146 1.39 7.31 -7.20
C PHE A 146 0.75 6.64 -8.43
N ASP A 147 -0.06 7.37 -9.16
CA ASP A 147 -0.82 6.87 -10.32
C ASP A 147 -0.04 6.86 -11.65
N GLY A 148 1.24 7.21 -11.62
CA GLY A 148 2.11 7.28 -12.80
C GLY A 148 2.14 8.65 -13.49
N ARG A 149 1.23 9.54 -13.17
CA ARG A 149 1.19 10.93 -13.62
C ARG A 149 1.40 11.89 -12.47
N GLY A 150 0.67 11.67 -11.35
CA GLY A 150 0.54 12.63 -10.29
C GLY A 150 -0.05 13.94 -10.81
N GLY A 151 0.22 15.01 -10.12
CA GLY A 151 -0.10 16.35 -10.58
C GLY A 151 0.55 17.35 -9.65
N ASP A 152 1.33 18.25 -10.20
CA ASP A 152 1.93 19.34 -9.45
C ASP A 152 0.99 20.53 -9.49
N TRP A 153 0.58 20.93 -8.30
CA TRP A 153 -0.39 22.01 -8.08
C TRP A 153 0.22 23.09 -7.21
N PHE A 154 -0.36 24.25 -7.25
CA PHE A 154 -0.10 25.29 -6.26
C PHE A 154 -1.35 26.05 -5.84
N ILE A 155 -1.31 26.59 -4.63
CA ILE A 155 -2.09 27.73 -4.18
C ILE A 155 -1.13 28.86 -3.83
N ARG A 156 -1.59 30.10 -3.96
CA ARG A 156 -0.79 31.29 -3.66
C ARG A 156 -1.58 32.28 -2.79
N CYS A 157 -0.88 32.89 -1.86
CA CYS A 157 -1.40 33.99 -1.05
C CYS A 157 -0.60 35.26 -1.33
N ASP A 158 -1.27 36.30 -1.76
CA ASP A 158 -0.62 37.56 -2.16
C ASP A 158 -0.31 38.47 -0.95
N ASP A 159 -1.04 38.33 0.17
CA ASP A 159 -0.72 38.96 1.48
C ASP A 159 -0.74 37.90 2.59
N PRO A 160 0.34 37.10 2.70
CA PRO A 160 0.41 36.00 3.68
C PRO A 160 0.57 36.49 5.12
N ASP A 161 0.79 37.75 5.34
CA ASP A 161 0.87 38.43 6.65
C ASP A 161 -0.46 39.02 7.12
N ALA A 162 -1.52 38.92 6.32
CA ALA A 162 -2.86 39.35 6.71
C ALA A 162 -3.37 38.54 7.93
N ALA A 163 -4.27 39.09 8.70
CA ALA A 163 -4.94 38.38 9.79
C ALA A 163 -5.69 37.15 9.24
N GLU A 164 -6.42 37.37 8.13
CA GLU A 164 -7.12 36.32 7.36
C GLU A 164 -6.52 36.24 5.96
N PRO A 165 -5.50 35.38 5.74
CA PRO A 165 -4.85 35.24 4.43
C PRO A 165 -5.79 34.63 3.41
N VAL A 166 -5.86 35.24 2.23
CA VAL A 166 -6.69 34.75 1.13
C VAL A 166 -5.84 33.99 0.15
N TRP A 167 -6.25 32.77 -0.14
CA TRP A 167 -5.56 31.87 -1.06
C TRP A 167 -6.26 31.79 -2.40
N THR A 168 -5.49 31.64 -3.47
CA THR A 168 -6.04 31.36 -4.80
C THR A 168 -6.71 29.99 -4.82
N LYS A 169 -7.55 29.76 -5.82
CA LYS A 169 -7.96 28.40 -6.16
C LYS A 169 -6.73 27.56 -6.52
N PRO A 170 -6.77 26.24 -6.32
CA PRO A 170 -5.67 25.37 -6.73
C PRO A 170 -5.52 25.40 -8.26
N VAL A 171 -4.26 25.50 -8.70
CA VAL A 171 -3.90 25.53 -10.12
C VAL A 171 -2.94 24.37 -10.38
N ARG A 172 -3.32 23.46 -11.27
CA ARG A 172 -2.43 22.42 -11.80
C ARG A 172 -1.58 23.00 -12.92
N PHE A 173 -0.27 22.77 -12.88
CA PHE A 173 0.65 23.33 -13.87
C PHE A 173 1.61 22.30 -14.51
N ALA A 174 1.79 21.12 -13.88
CA ALA A 174 2.69 20.08 -14.38
C ALA A 174 2.20 18.66 -14.03
N ASP A 175 2.75 17.66 -14.73
CA ASP A 175 2.80 16.29 -14.31
C ASP A 175 4.02 16.09 -13.40
N GLY A 176 3.90 15.22 -12.38
CA GLY A 176 4.96 14.99 -11.41
C GLY A 176 4.71 15.68 -10.08
N CYS A 177 5.78 15.98 -9.36
CA CYS A 177 5.71 16.55 -8.03
C CYS A 177 6.94 17.42 -7.70
N THR A 178 6.71 18.48 -6.93
CA THR A 178 7.75 19.35 -6.38
C THR A 178 7.97 19.03 -4.91
N LEU A 179 9.24 18.81 -4.52
CA LEU A 179 9.60 18.60 -3.11
C LEU A 179 10.49 19.72 -2.55
N ASN A 180 11.03 20.57 -3.39
CA ASN A 180 12.01 21.55 -3.01
C ASN A 180 11.67 22.95 -3.55
N LYS A 181 12.20 23.98 -2.85
CA LYS A 181 11.93 25.39 -3.19
C LYS A 181 12.46 25.78 -4.57
N PRO A 182 11.79 26.71 -5.24
CA PRO A 182 12.36 27.37 -6.41
C PRO A 182 13.71 28.03 -6.13
N THR A 183 14.56 28.06 -7.14
CA THR A 183 15.79 28.86 -7.16
C THR A 183 15.57 30.07 -8.05
N VAL A 184 15.75 31.27 -7.51
CA VAL A 184 15.75 32.50 -8.28
C VAL A 184 17.15 32.72 -8.83
N LEU A 185 17.28 32.77 -10.14
CA LEU A 185 18.55 33.00 -10.82
C LEU A 185 18.92 34.48 -10.81
N SER A 186 20.22 34.74 -11.00
CA SER A 186 20.77 36.09 -11.09
C SER A 186 20.21 36.92 -12.26
N ASN A 187 19.65 36.26 -13.30
CA ASN A 187 18.96 36.95 -14.40
C ASN A 187 17.45 37.21 -14.12
N GLY A 188 16.92 36.79 -12.95
CA GLY A 188 15.52 36.95 -12.57
C GLY A 188 14.60 35.80 -12.93
N ASP A 189 15.04 34.78 -13.66
CA ASP A 189 14.28 33.55 -13.90
C ASP A 189 14.09 32.75 -12.60
N TRP A 190 12.94 32.12 -12.44
CA TRP A 190 12.68 31.20 -11.35
C TRP A 190 12.70 29.77 -11.87
N LEU A 191 13.50 28.92 -11.24
CA LEU A 191 13.58 27.51 -11.57
C LEU A 191 12.96 26.67 -10.46
N LEU A 192 11.99 25.85 -10.82
CA LEU A 192 11.28 24.94 -9.93
C LEU A 192 11.68 23.50 -10.26
N PRO A 193 12.20 22.74 -9.28
CA PRO A 193 12.48 21.32 -9.46
C PRO A 193 11.18 20.51 -9.42
N VAL A 194 10.85 19.81 -10.50
CA VAL A 194 9.66 18.95 -10.63
C VAL A 194 10.12 17.55 -11.02
N SER A 195 9.89 16.59 -10.16
CA SER A 195 10.21 15.19 -10.44
C SER A 195 9.01 14.45 -11.01
N LEU A 196 9.17 13.79 -12.15
CA LEU A 196 8.23 12.76 -12.57
C LEU A 196 8.88 11.39 -12.38
N TRP A 197 8.38 10.66 -11.40
CA TRP A 197 8.99 9.41 -10.95
C TRP A 197 8.95 8.32 -12.01
N THR A 198 9.92 7.41 -11.92
CA THR A 198 10.04 6.25 -12.78
C THR A 198 8.87 5.28 -12.63
N ARG A 199 8.63 4.48 -13.66
CA ARG A 199 7.46 3.58 -13.72
C ARG A 199 7.43 2.56 -12.58
N ASP A 200 8.59 2.15 -12.06
CA ASP A 200 8.68 1.24 -10.90
C ASP A 200 8.13 1.82 -9.58
N ARG A 201 7.77 3.11 -9.58
CA ARG A 201 7.12 3.79 -8.46
C ARG A 201 5.59 3.87 -8.59
N ILE A 202 5.04 3.40 -9.68
CA ILE A 202 3.58 3.42 -9.89
C ILE A 202 2.92 2.42 -8.94
N HIS A 203 2.12 2.94 -8.02
CA HIS A 203 1.38 2.19 -7.02
C HIS A 203 0.05 2.89 -6.74
N GLY A 204 -0.97 2.53 -7.47
CA GLY A 204 -2.30 3.11 -7.32
C GLY A 204 -3.34 2.32 -8.08
N PRO A 205 -4.61 2.47 -7.73
CA PRO A 205 -5.70 1.82 -8.45
C PRO A 205 -5.79 2.37 -9.86
N GLY A 206 -6.13 1.53 -10.83
CA GLY A 206 -6.31 1.92 -12.22
C GLY A 206 -5.04 2.32 -12.97
N THR A 207 -3.87 2.02 -12.43
CA THR A 207 -2.59 2.26 -13.09
C THR A 207 -2.16 0.99 -13.83
N ASP A 208 -2.26 0.96 -15.15
CA ASP A 208 -1.77 -0.13 -15.97
C ASP A 208 -0.44 0.21 -16.64
N GLU A 209 0.22 -0.78 -17.22
CA GLU A 209 1.48 -0.55 -17.94
C GLU A 209 1.29 0.43 -19.10
N GLU A 210 0.09 0.51 -19.64
CA GLU A 210 -0.27 1.42 -20.72
C GLU A 210 -0.56 2.84 -20.23
N ALA A 211 -0.73 3.04 -18.90
CA ALA A 211 -1.03 4.36 -18.36
C ALA A 211 0.15 5.31 -18.54
N HIS A 212 -0.12 6.45 -19.16
CA HIS A 212 0.81 7.58 -19.24
C HIS A 212 2.16 7.27 -19.92
N HIS A 213 2.23 6.37 -20.90
CA HIS A 213 3.43 6.16 -21.72
C HIS A 213 3.87 7.42 -22.48
N ASN A 214 2.94 8.30 -22.78
CA ASN A 214 3.23 9.61 -23.36
C ASN A 214 4.14 10.48 -22.46
N LEU A 215 4.27 10.15 -21.19
CA LEU A 215 5.12 10.86 -20.23
C LEU A 215 6.50 10.21 -20.04
N ASP A 216 6.76 9.05 -20.61
CA ASP A 216 8.00 8.30 -20.36
C ASP A 216 9.27 9.09 -20.71
N ALA A 217 9.20 9.93 -21.75
CA ALA A 217 10.31 10.78 -22.16
C ALA A 217 10.70 11.86 -21.13
N ILE A 218 9.83 12.14 -20.17
CA ILE A 218 10.05 13.16 -19.12
C ILE A 218 10.04 12.58 -17.70
N ARG A 219 10.12 11.24 -17.56
CA ARG A 219 10.29 10.59 -16.24
C ARG A 219 11.72 10.78 -15.73
N MET A 220 11.95 11.94 -15.13
CA MET A 220 13.27 12.37 -14.68
C MET A 220 13.16 13.54 -13.70
N ALA A 221 14.28 13.99 -13.18
CA ALA A 221 14.44 15.26 -12.47
C ALA A 221 14.29 16.42 -13.47
N ASN A 222 13.07 16.96 -13.60
CA ASN A 222 12.75 18.05 -14.51
C ASN A 222 12.97 19.41 -13.86
N VAL A 223 13.19 20.41 -14.71
CA VAL A 223 13.28 21.82 -14.36
C VAL A 223 12.17 22.58 -15.06
N PHE A 224 11.27 23.16 -14.30
CA PHE A 224 10.30 24.10 -14.80
C PHE A 224 10.79 25.52 -14.53
N ALA A 225 10.54 26.41 -15.45
CA ALA A 225 10.98 27.80 -15.36
C ALA A 225 9.81 28.75 -15.49
N SER A 226 9.89 29.86 -14.75
CA SER A 226 9.07 31.03 -14.94
C SER A 226 9.98 32.23 -15.22
N THR A 227 9.71 32.93 -16.30
CA THR A 227 10.38 34.20 -16.71
C THR A 227 9.48 35.41 -16.52
N ASP A 228 8.28 35.20 -15.98
CA ASP A 228 7.22 36.16 -15.83
C ASP A 228 6.71 36.29 -14.39
N GLN A 229 7.61 36.01 -13.43
CA GLN A 229 7.36 36.09 -12.00
C GLN A 229 6.22 35.18 -11.52
N GLY A 230 6.20 33.94 -12.02
CA GLY A 230 5.29 32.90 -11.59
C GLY A 230 3.88 32.96 -12.23
N LYS A 231 3.67 33.76 -13.26
CA LYS A 231 2.40 33.74 -13.99
C LYS A 231 2.26 32.49 -14.83
N THR A 232 3.37 32.04 -15.45
CA THR A 232 3.44 30.77 -16.17
C THR A 232 4.65 29.96 -15.75
N TRP A 233 4.50 28.65 -15.82
CA TRP A 233 5.56 27.69 -15.58
C TRP A 233 5.67 26.74 -16.78
N THR A 234 6.86 26.62 -17.35
CA THR A 234 7.10 25.76 -18.51
C THR A 234 8.31 24.86 -18.27
N ARG A 235 8.24 23.62 -18.73
CA ARG A 235 9.38 22.72 -18.67
C ARG A 235 10.53 23.29 -19.51
N ARG A 236 11.69 23.50 -18.90
CA ARG A 236 12.89 24.03 -19.56
C ARG A 236 13.85 22.90 -19.93
N GLY A 237 14.04 21.92 -19.07
CA GLY A 237 14.96 20.81 -19.27
C GLY A 237 14.78 19.75 -18.18
N GLY A 238 15.77 18.87 -18.08
CA GLY A 238 15.80 17.83 -17.04
C GLY A 238 16.89 16.81 -17.29
N VAL A 239 17.14 15.96 -16.30
CA VAL A 239 18.14 14.89 -16.36
C VAL A 239 17.63 13.63 -15.67
N ALA A 240 17.84 12.48 -16.30
CA ALA A 240 17.51 11.17 -15.73
C ALA A 240 18.70 10.67 -14.90
N PHE A 241 18.58 10.66 -13.58
CA PHE A 241 19.59 10.12 -12.70
C PHE A 241 19.53 8.59 -12.67
N PRO A 242 20.65 7.87 -12.81
CA PRO A 242 20.69 6.43 -12.65
C PRO A 242 20.36 6.05 -11.21
N ARG A 243 19.60 4.94 -11.06
CA ARG A 243 19.17 4.44 -9.73
C ARG A 243 18.49 5.50 -8.86
N THR A 244 17.70 6.35 -9.49
CA THR A 244 16.95 7.39 -8.79
C THR A 244 16.09 6.80 -7.67
N ASP A 245 15.88 7.58 -6.61
CA ASP A 245 15.01 7.26 -5.51
C ASP A 245 14.16 8.51 -5.20
N PHE A 246 13.12 8.74 -6.01
CA PHE A 246 12.24 9.90 -6.01
C PHE A 246 12.89 11.23 -6.48
N ASP A 247 14.13 11.22 -6.95
CA ASP A 247 14.96 12.38 -7.33
C ASP A 247 15.12 13.42 -6.21
N GLU A 248 14.06 14.01 -5.72
CA GLU A 248 14.04 15.05 -4.68
C GLU A 248 15.15 16.10 -4.91
N HIS A 249 15.32 16.46 -6.18
CA HIS A 249 16.45 17.27 -6.63
C HIS A 249 16.36 18.73 -6.23
N MET A 250 17.51 19.37 -6.07
CA MET A 250 17.69 20.80 -5.82
C MET A 250 18.62 21.41 -6.84
N ILE A 251 18.41 22.68 -7.11
CA ILE A 251 19.18 23.45 -8.09
C ILE A 251 19.83 24.61 -7.36
N VAL A 252 21.13 24.78 -7.58
CA VAL A 252 21.94 25.88 -7.06
C VAL A 252 22.60 26.60 -8.24
N GLU A 253 22.45 27.93 -8.30
CA GLU A 253 23.28 28.76 -9.20
C GLU A 253 24.62 28.98 -8.53
N ARG A 254 25.72 28.60 -9.21
CA ARG A 254 27.09 28.83 -8.76
C ARG A 254 27.49 30.27 -9.04
N LYS A 255 28.62 30.71 -8.44
CA LYS A 255 29.16 32.08 -8.61
C LYS A 255 29.60 32.39 -10.05
N ASP A 256 29.91 31.35 -10.84
CA ASP A 256 30.24 31.44 -12.25
C ASP A 256 29.01 31.47 -13.18
N GLY A 257 27.81 31.42 -12.61
CA GLY A 257 26.52 31.39 -13.34
C GLY A 257 26.13 30.02 -13.85
N SER A 258 26.91 28.97 -13.65
CA SER A 258 26.53 27.61 -13.94
C SER A 258 25.50 27.11 -12.92
N LEU A 259 24.65 26.18 -13.33
CA LEU A 259 23.70 25.51 -12.43
C LEU A 259 24.26 24.16 -11.99
N TRP A 260 24.01 23.85 -10.73
CA TRP A 260 24.35 22.57 -10.14
C TRP A 260 23.09 21.92 -9.59
N MET A 261 22.72 20.77 -10.15
CA MET A 261 21.60 19.95 -9.70
C MET A 261 22.15 18.80 -8.87
N LEU A 262 21.54 18.60 -7.71
CA LEU A 262 21.80 17.48 -6.81
C LEU A 262 20.52 16.69 -6.62
N ALA A 263 20.57 15.36 -6.79
CA ALA A 263 19.40 14.49 -6.68
C ALA A 263 19.66 13.32 -5.72
N ARG A 264 18.63 12.94 -4.99
CA ARG A 264 18.61 11.74 -4.16
C ARG A 264 18.55 10.50 -5.05
N THR A 265 19.44 9.55 -4.80
CA THR A 265 19.44 8.23 -5.44
C THR A 265 19.51 7.11 -4.41
N LYS A 266 19.30 5.87 -4.84
CA LYS A 266 19.47 4.68 -3.97
C LYS A 266 20.91 4.53 -3.46
N ASP A 267 21.88 5.14 -4.16
CA ASP A 267 23.30 5.08 -3.82
C ASP A 267 23.81 6.31 -3.04
N GLY A 268 22.94 7.29 -2.78
CA GLY A 268 23.28 8.53 -2.08
C GLY A 268 22.83 9.75 -2.86
N ILE A 269 23.75 10.69 -3.13
CA ILE A 269 23.49 11.88 -3.94
C ILE A 269 24.23 11.73 -5.27
N SER A 270 23.54 12.02 -6.36
CA SER A 270 24.12 12.22 -7.68
C SER A 270 23.98 13.67 -8.11
N GLU A 271 24.83 14.12 -9.05
CA GLU A 271 24.87 15.51 -9.48
C GLU A 271 25.00 15.65 -11.00
N SER A 272 24.53 16.77 -11.50
CA SER A 272 24.66 17.20 -12.89
C SER A 272 24.79 18.73 -12.95
N THR A 273 25.35 19.26 -14.03
CA THR A 273 25.58 20.68 -14.21
C THR A 273 24.99 21.18 -15.54
N SER A 274 24.63 22.48 -15.56
CA SER A 274 24.12 23.16 -16.75
C SER A 274 24.83 24.51 -16.91
N THR A 275 25.15 24.87 -18.11
CA THR A 275 25.75 26.18 -18.48
C THR A 275 24.80 27.04 -19.31
N ASP A 276 23.60 26.53 -19.61
CA ASP A 276 22.58 27.20 -20.42
C ASP A 276 21.27 27.44 -19.64
N LYS A 277 21.40 27.73 -18.33
CA LYS A 277 20.30 28.03 -17.40
C LYS A 277 19.25 26.91 -17.25
N GLY A 278 19.72 25.67 -17.41
CA GLY A 278 18.89 24.49 -17.15
C GLY A 278 18.18 23.94 -18.38
N ALA A 279 18.49 24.38 -19.57
CA ALA A 279 17.97 23.82 -20.81
C ALA A 279 18.56 22.43 -21.10
N THR A 280 19.88 22.33 -20.95
CA THR A 280 20.62 21.05 -21.06
C THR A 280 21.46 20.80 -19.83
N TRP A 281 21.76 19.52 -19.59
CA TRP A 281 22.47 19.07 -18.40
C TRP A 281 23.57 18.07 -18.77
N SER A 282 24.66 18.10 -18.02
CA SER A 282 25.74 17.13 -18.18
C SER A 282 25.27 15.72 -17.81
N GLU A 283 26.00 14.69 -18.28
CA GLU A 283 25.76 13.32 -17.79
C GLU A 283 25.85 13.25 -16.26
N PRO A 284 24.89 12.59 -15.61
CA PRO A 284 24.85 12.47 -14.15
C PRO A 284 26.09 11.75 -13.60
N GLN A 285 26.63 12.25 -12.51
CA GLN A 285 27.76 11.64 -11.82
C GLN A 285 27.44 11.44 -10.32
N PRO A 286 28.01 10.43 -9.65
CA PRO A 286 27.95 10.35 -8.20
C PRO A 286 28.58 11.60 -7.58
N SER A 287 27.90 12.20 -6.59
CA SER A 287 28.45 13.34 -5.86
C SER A 287 29.45 12.93 -4.80
N ALA A 288 30.42 13.80 -4.52
CA ALA A 288 31.28 13.67 -3.34
C ALA A 288 30.49 13.80 -2.02
N ILE A 289 29.30 14.40 -2.05
CA ILE A 289 28.41 14.52 -0.91
C ILE A 289 27.67 13.21 -0.69
N GLN A 290 28.03 12.47 0.34
CA GLN A 290 27.39 11.21 0.69
C GLN A 290 26.19 11.41 1.62
N ASN A 291 25.09 10.71 1.36
CA ASN A 291 23.89 10.76 2.21
C ASN A 291 23.19 9.38 2.23
N PRO A 292 22.50 8.98 3.28
CA PRO A 292 21.51 7.89 3.17
C PRO A 292 20.45 8.25 2.12
N SER A 293 19.67 7.26 1.65
CA SER A 293 18.57 7.58 0.75
C SER A 293 17.51 8.41 1.50
N ALA A 294 17.73 9.73 1.52
CA ALA A 294 16.92 10.72 2.21
C ALA A 294 17.05 12.08 1.51
N ARG A 295 15.99 12.87 1.57
CA ARG A 295 16.02 14.25 1.17
C ARG A 295 17.07 14.99 1.99
N PHE A 296 17.77 15.91 1.36
CA PHE A 296 18.70 16.87 1.95
C PHE A 296 18.23 18.29 1.60
N PHE A 297 18.91 19.31 2.10
CA PHE A 297 18.63 20.70 1.75
C PHE A 297 19.93 21.44 1.45
N ILE A 298 19.96 22.19 0.36
CA ILE A 298 21.09 23.05 -0.01
C ILE A 298 20.57 24.39 -0.52
N ARG A 299 21.19 25.47 -0.04
CA ARG A 299 20.81 26.83 -0.46
C ARG A 299 21.98 27.81 -0.30
N ARG A 300 22.01 28.81 -1.18
CA ARG A 300 22.96 29.93 -1.02
C ARG A 300 22.43 30.89 0.02
N LEU A 301 23.30 31.29 0.97
CA LEU A 301 23.04 32.25 2.01
C LEU A 301 23.40 33.68 1.55
N ALA A 302 22.93 34.69 2.27
CA ALA A 302 23.21 36.11 2.00
C ALA A 302 24.73 36.44 2.02
N SER A 303 25.52 35.68 2.79
CA SER A 303 26.98 35.79 2.81
C SER A 303 27.65 35.29 1.52
N GLY A 304 26.89 34.66 0.63
CA GLY A 304 27.42 33.99 -0.56
C GLY A 304 27.93 32.56 -0.31
N LYS A 305 27.92 32.07 0.94
CA LYS A 305 28.22 30.67 1.24
C LYS A 305 27.07 29.76 0.85
N LEU A 306 27.37 28.47 0.62
CA LEU A 306 26.35 27.44 0.54
C LEU A 306 26.14 26.82 1.90
N LEU A 307 24.88 26.72 2.30
CA LEU A 307 24.42 25.90 3.43
C LEU A 307 23.98 24.55 2.89
N LEU A 308 24.49 23.46 3.47
CA LEU A 308 24.05 22.09 3.22
C LEU A 308 23.53 21.48 4.51
N MET A 309 22.30 20.94 4.47
CA MET A 309 21.71 20.16 5.56
C MET A 309 21.53 18.73 5.13
N LYS A 310 22.11 17.77 5.84
CA LYS A 310 22.05 16.34 5.54
C LYS A 310 22.34 15.46 6.74
N ASN A 311 22.10 14.16 6.57
CA ASN A 311 22.39 13.16 7.60
C ASN A 311 23.88 12.73 7.57
N GLY A 312 24.54 12.77 8.71
CA GLY A 312 25.93 12.31 8.88
C GLY A 312 26.99 13.23 8.27
N PRO A 313 28.25 12.78 8.20
CA PRO A 313 29.37 13.53 7.60
C PRO A 313 29.17 13.74 6.09
N VAL A 314 29.80 14.77 5.53
CA VAL A 314 29.69 15.05 4.08
C VAL A 314 30.16 13.90 3.22
N ASN A 315 31.29 13.31 3.58
CA ASN A 315 32.00 12.29 2.81
C ASN A 315 31.71 10.85 3.24
N ALA A 316 30.70 10.63 4.08
CA ALA A 316 30.32 9.30 4.53
C ALA A 316 28.80 9.11 4.49
N ARG A 317 28.37 7.94 4.01
CA ARG A 317 26.97 7.52 4.00
C ARG A 317 26.66 6.73 5.28
N LEU A 318 25.67 7.19 6.02
CA LEU A 318 25.14 6.44 7.16
C LEU A 318 24.17 5.36 6.69
N PRO A 319 24.03 4.24 7.43
CA PRO A 319 23.10 3.16 7.08
C PRO A 319 21.63 3.55 7.29
N ARG A 320 21.36 4.59 8.06
CA ARG A 320 20.02 5.11 8.36
C ARG A 320 20.03 6.63 8.50
N ARG A 321 18.85 7.23 8.52
CA ARG A 321 18.64 8.66 8.72
C ARG A 321 18.92 9.01 10.19
N SER A 322 20.07 9.58 10.47
CA SER A 322 20.48 10.04 11.81
C SER A 322 21.53 11.13 11.71
N ASN A 323 21.82 11.80 12.81
CA ASN A 323 22.85 12.85 12.85
C ASN A 323 22.61 13.93 11.79
N LEU A 324 21.47 14.62 11.86
CA LEU A 324 21.18 15.76 11.01
C LEU A 324 22.19 16.88 11.30
N LYS A 325 22.89 17.35 10.29
CA LYS A 325 23.97 18.34 10.38
C LYS A 325 23.83 19.46 9.37
N ALA A 326 24.33 20.63 9.74
CA ALA A 326 24.51 21.80 8.87
C ALA A 326 25.98 21.97 8.51
N PHE A 327 26.27 22.25 7.25
CA PHE A 327 27.62 22.51 6.73
C PHE A 327 27.65 23.79 5.93
N LEU A 328 28.79 24.48 5.93
CA LEU A 328 29.03 25.65 5.09
C LEU A 328 30.13 25.35 4.06
N SER A 329 29.97 25.92 2.88
CA SER A 329 31.00 25.95 1.80
C SER A 329 31.18 27.37 1.30
N ASP A 330 32.43 27.83 1.19
CA ASP A 330 32.81 29.13 0.65
C ASP A 330 33.15 29.07 -0.86
N ASP A 331 33.34 27.86 -1.40
CA ASP A 331 33.88 27.57 -2.72
C ASP A 331 32.94 26.85 -3.66
N ASP A 332 31.62 27.14 -3.50
CA ASP A 332 30.54 26.56 -4.31
C ASP A 332 30.46 25.02 -4.23
N GLY A 333 30.65 24.48 -3.02
CA GLY A 333 30.45 23.07 -2.75
C GLY A 333 31.67 22.17 -3.04
N LYS A 334 32.81 22.73 -3.38
CA LYS A 334 34.06 21.95 -3.58
C LYS A 334 34.58 21.43 -2.24
N THR A 335 34.52 22.26 -1.19
CA THR A 335 34.89 21.86 0.17
C THR A 335 33.82 22.27 1.17
N TRP A 336 33.76 21.52 2.26
CA TRP A 336 32.74 21.72 3.32
C TRP A 336 33.41 21.73 4.69
N GLY A 337 32.92 22.59 5.57
CA GLY A 337 33.35 22.66 6.97
C GLY A 337 33.04 21.39 7.77
N LYS A 338 33.45 21.35 9.04
CA LYS A 338 33.30 20.17 9.91
C LYS A 338 31.84 19.79 10.23
N GLY A 339 30.92 20.71 10.09
CA GLY A 339 29.50 20.53 10.31
C GLY A 339 29.05 20.76 11.74
N PHE A 340 27.87 21.29 11.87
CA PHE A 340 27.15 21.62 13.10
C PHE A 340 26.05 20.60 13.32
N LEU A 341 26.05 19.91 14.45
CA LEU A 341 25.06 18.89 14.77
C LEU A 341 23.74 19.54 15.19
N ILE A 342 22.69 19.25 14.44
CA ILE A 342 21.32 19.72 14.73
C ILE A 342 20.56 18.70 15.58
N ASP A 343 20.62 17.42 15.20
CA ASP A 343 19.92 16.33 15.89
C ASP A 343 20.67 15.01 15.68
N ASP A 344 21.04 14.34 16.78
CA ASP A 344 21.79 13.08 16.75
C ASP A 344 20.90 11.83 16.71
N ARG A 345 19.59 12.00 16.94
CA ARG A 345 18.63 10.90 16.99
C ARG A 345 18.55 10.13 15.66
N ALA A 346 18.14 8.86 15.75
CA ALA A 346 17.72 8.11 14.57
C ALA A 346 16.35 8.60 14.06
N GLU A 347 16.07 8.35 12.78
CA GLU A 347 14.82 8.70 12.08
C GLU A 347 14.54 10.21 12.00
N VAL A 348 15.60 11.04 12.03
CA VAL A 348 15.51 12.47 11.69
C VAL A 348 15.70 12.67 10.19
N SER A 349 14.79 13.41 9.55
CA SER A 349 14.82 13.49 8.08
C SER A 349 14.18 14.76 7.51
N TYR A 350 14.36 14.93 6.21
CA TYR A 350 13.71 15.89 5.33
C TYR A 350 13.87 17.36 5.75
N PRO A 351 15.10 17.87 5.99
CA PRO A 351 15.29 19.25 6.32
C PRO A 351 14.82 20.18 5.19
N ASP A 352 14.16 21.27 5.55
CA ASP A 352 13.87 22.40 4.69
C ASP A 352 14.03 23.70 5.46
N GLY A 353 14.34 24.82 4.81
CA GLY A 353 14.58 26.06 5.53
C GLY A 353 14.76 27.30 4.67
N PHE A 354 15.12 28.37 5.36
CA PHE A 354 15.44 29.68 4.78
C PHE A 354 16.41 30.43 5.69
N GLN A 355 17.01 31.51 5.19
CA GLN A 355 17.73 32.49 6.00
C GLN A 355 16.90 33.75 6.11
N ALA A 356 16.66 34.21 7.33
CA ALA A 356 16.00 35.48 7.62
C ALA A 356 16.90 36.69 7.33
N PRO A 357 16.34 37.90 7.11
CA PRO A 357 17.13 39.11 6.84
C PRO A 357 18.14 39.49 7.91
N ASN A 358 17.90 39.10 9.17
CA ASN A 358 18.80 39.30 10.30
C ASN A 358 19.95 38.27 10.37
N GLY A 359 20.02 37.33 9.42
CA GLY A 359 21.05 36.29 9.33
C GLY A 359 20.68 34.97 10.03
N ASP A 360 19.56 34.92 10.75
CA ASP A 360 19.09 33.68 11.38
C ASP A 360 18.72 32.65 10.28
N ILE A 361 19.13 31.42 10.50
CA ILE A 361 18.79 30.26 9.65
C ILE A 361 17.72 29.46 10.36
N HIS A 362 16.59 29.30 9.73
CA HIS A 362 15.46 28.54 10.23
C HIS A 362 15.35 27.23 9.46
N ILE A 363 15.30 26.13 10.18
CA ILE A 363 15.19 24.77 9.60
C ILE A 363 14.00 24.07 10.24
N LEU A 364 13.19 23.47 9.39
CA LEU A 364 12.14 22.52 9.75
C LEU A 364 12.61 21.13 9.35
N TYR A 365 12.30 20.12 10.17
CA TYR A 365 12.59 18.70 9.89
C TYR A 365 11.64 17.80 10.65
N ASP A 366 11.57 16.54 10.28
CA ASP A 366 10.74 15.57 10.99
C ASP A 366 11.58 14.58 11.81
N TRP A 367 10.95 14.06 12.87
CA TRP A 367 11.46 12.97 13.65
C TRP A 367 10.38 11.90 13.85
N ASN A 368 10.76 10.64 13.54
CA ASN A 368 9.91 9.46 13.80
C ASN A 368 8.47 9.58 13.24
N ARG A 369 8.34 9.80 11.93
CA ARG A 369 7.12 10.11 11.18
C ARG A 369 5.87 9.34 11.57
N HIS A 370 6.03 8.06 11.95
CA HIS A 370 4.93 7.11 12.16
C HIS A 370 4.70 6.77 13.64
N THR A 371 5.58 7.23 14.55
CA THR A 371 5.49 6.95 15.99
C THR A 371 5.37 8.24 16.78
N ASP A 372 6.47 8.94 17.02
CA ASP A 372 6.46 10.23 17.71
C ASP A 372 5.87 11.34 16.84
N ALA A 373 6.05 11.23 15.52
CA ALA A 373 5.46 12.09 14.49
C ALA A 373 5.69 13.59 14.73
N GLU A 374 6.90 13.96 15.19
CA GLU A 374 7.22 15.34 15.49
C GLU A 374 7.71 16.08 14.25
N ILE A 375 7.17 17.30 14.05
CA ILE A 375 7.68 18.30 13.12
C ILE A 375 8.37 19.36 13.95
N LEU A 376 9.67 19.46 13.80
CA LEU A 376 10.55 20.26 14.66
C LEU A 376 11.11 21.45 13.91
N HIS A 377 11.10 22.60 14.57
CA HIS A 377 11.73 23.81 14.09
C HIS A 377 12.95 24.16 14.95
N VAL A 378 14.05 24.53 14.31
CA VAL A 378 15.29 24.98 14.95
C VAL A 378 15.80 26.24 14.28
N LYS A 379 16.40 27.12 15.08
CA LYS A 379 17.00 28.37 14.64
C LYS A 379 18.46 28.45 15.07
N PHE A 380 19.35 28.84 14.17
CA PHE A 380 20.78 29.03 14.40
C PHE A 380 21.36 30.03 13.39
N THR A 381 22.66 30.35 13.49
CA THR A 381 23.34 31.29 12.59
C THR A 381 24.55 30.65 11.92
N GLU A 382 25.10 31.32 10.90
CA GLU A 382 26.40 30.91 10.30
C GLU A 382 27.50 30.87 11.37
N GLU A 383 27.52 31.85 12.30
CA GLU A 383 28.48 31.89 13.41
C GLU A 383 28.34 30.67 14.32
N SER A 384 27.10 30.18 14.57
CA SER A 384 26.87 28.98 15.37
C SER A 384 27.52 27.74 14.70
N ILE A 385 27.42 27.63 13.37
CA ILE A 385 28.05 26.53 12.61
C ILE A 385 29.57 26.61 12.75
N LEU A 386 30.15 27.79 12.60
CA LEU A 386 31.60 28.01 12.65
C LEU A 386 32.18 27.75 14.06
N LYS A 387 31.53 28.28 15.10
CA LYS A 387 31.98 28.11 16.49
C LYS A 387 31.93 26.63 16.95
N GLN A 388 30.93 25.89 16.58
CA GLN A 388 30.85 24.46 16.94
C GLN A 388 31.96 23.65 16.24
N ALA A 389 32.33 24.03 15.04
CA ALA A 389 33.45 23.40 14.33
C ALA A 389 34.78 23.58 15.08
N GLU A 390 34.96 24.69 15.79
CA GLU A 390 36.18 24.99 16.59
C GLU A 390 36.20 24.19 17.91
N ILE A 391 35.06 24.00 18.56
CA ILE A 391 34.96 23.38 19.90
C ILE A 391 35.06 21.84 19.83
N GLY A 392 34.84 21.25 18.66
CA GLY A 392 34.94 19.78 18.44
C GLY A 392 33.90 18.94 19.20
N LYS A 393 32.86 19.55 19.78
CA LYS A 393 31.78 18.84 20.46
C LYS A 393 30.84 18.20 19.44
N LEU A 394 30.75 16.89 19.50
CA LEU A 394 29.86 16.07 18.64
C LEU A 394 28.54 15.70 19.33
N THR A 395 28.27 16.20 20.53
CA THR A 395 27.06 15.94 21.30
C THR A 395 26.27 17.22 21.46
N MET A 396 24.95 17.11 21.25
CA MET A 396 24.05 18.24 21.50
C MET A 396 23.99 18.59 22.97
N ASP A 397 23.98 19.92 23.27
CA ASP A 397 23.68 20.41 24.59
C ASP A 397 22.20 20.10 24.93
N PRO A 398 21.90 19.46 26.09
CA PRO A 398 20.51 19.22 26.53
C PRO A 398 19.65 20.49 26.56
N GLU A 399 20.24 21.67 26.83
CA GLU A 399 19.52 22.95 26.80
C GLU A 399 19.18 23.40 25.37
N GLU A 400 19.98 23.06 24.38
CA GLU A 400 19.65 23.33 22.98
C GLU A 400 18.53 22.43 22.47
N ILE A 401 18.42 21.17 22.95
CA ILE A 401 17.29 20.30 22.67
C ILE A 401 15.98 20.91 23.19
N LYS A 402 16.02 21.50 24.39
CA LYS A 402 14.86 22.18 24.98
C LYS A 402 14.44 23.48 24.26
N ARG A 403 15.32 24.08 23.46
CA ARG A 403 15.03 25.30 22.70
C ARG A 403 14.31 25.04 21.38
N ARG A 404 14.12 23.81 21.00
CA ARG A 404 13.39 23.46 19.77
C ARG A 404 11.90 23.64 19.98
N SER A 405 11.26 24.29 19.04
CA SER A 405 9.81 24.35 19.04
C SER A 405 9.21 23.22 18.20
N THR A 406 8.10 22.69 18.66
CA THR A 406 7.33 21.67 17.94
C THR A 406 6.21 22.36 17.15
N VAL A 407 6.24 22.24 15.83
CA VAL A 407 5.24 22.81 14.91
C VAL A 407 4.00 21.92 14.85
N GLY A 408 4.21 20.63 14.74
CA GLY A 408 3.16 19.62 14.72
C GLY A 408 3.64 18.38 15.47
N LYS A 409 2.79 17.86 16.32
CA LYS A 409 3.02 16.61 17.02
C LYS A 409 1.75 15.80 16.96
N THR A 410 1.87 14.58 16.50
CA THR A 410 0.86 13.59 16.80
C THR A 410 1.06 13.18 18.25
N VAL A 411 0.12 13.52 19.10
CA VAL A 411 0.10 12.92 20.43
C VAL A 411 -0.21 11.44 20.19
N VAL A 412 0.83 10.60 20.24
CA VAL A 412 0.63 9.17 20.31
C VAL A 412 0.02 8.91 21.69
N ASN A 413 -1.25 9.17 21.80
CA ASN A 413 -2.02 8.66 22.93
C ASN A 413 -2.18 7.17 22.62
N LYS A 414 -1.56 6.32 23.42
CA LYS A 414 -1.78 4.87 23.36
C LYS A 414 -3.26 4.47 23.49
N ALA A 415 -4.10 5.41 23.84
CA ALA A 415 -5.56 5.27 23.95
C ALA A 415 -6.32 5.80 22.72
N LEU A 416 -5.69 6.54 21.82
CA LEU A 416 -6.34 7.01 20.61
C LEU A 416 -6.03 6.01 19.49
N ALA A 417 -7.01 5.16 19.24
CA ALA A 417 -7.04 4.40 18.01
C ALA A 417 -6.88 5.35 16.82
N PRO A 418 -6.14 4.97 15.76
CA PRO A 418 -6.14 5.71 14.50
C PRO A 418 -7.58 5.98 14.06
N HIS A 419 -7.81 7.05 13.27
CA HIS A 419 -9.14 7.30 12.70
C HIS A 419 -9.61 6.01 12.00
N ILE A 420 -10.51 5.31 12.65
CA ILE A 420 -11.08 4.08 12.10
C ILE A 420 -12.25 4.55 11.25
N PRO A 421 -12.23 4.32 9.93
CA PRO A 421 -13.36 4.60 9.06
C PRO A 421 -14.66 4.03 9.65
N SER A 422 -15.76 4.72 9.47
CA SER A 422 -17.05 4.29 10.04
C SER A 422 -17.43 2.84 9.64
N SER A 423 -17.04 2.44 8.43
CA SER A 423 -17.26 1.07 7.91
C SER A 423 -16.52 -0.02 8.69
N ILE A 424 -15.40 0.29 9.33
CA ILE A 424 -14.61 -0.67 10.12
C ILE A 424 -14.52 -0.27 11.60
N ARG A 425 -15.42 0.60 12.07
CA ARG A 425 -15.46 0.99 13.47
C ARG A 425 -16.25 -0.04 14.28
N PRO A 426 -15.70 -0.60 15.37
CA PRO A 426 -16.46 -1.49 16.25
C PRO A 426 -17.61 -0.74 16.92
N ASP A 427 -18.78 -1.38 16.98
CA ASP A 427 -19.94 -0.83 17.71
C ASP A 427 -19.81 -1.16 19.19
N PRO A 428 -20.06 -0.22 20.12
CA PRO A 428 -20.04 -0.45 21.57
C PRO A 428 -20.89 -1.63 22.03
N LYS A 429 -22.06 -1.85 21.42
CA LYS A 429 -22.93 -3.03 21.68
C LYS A 429 -22.15 -4.33 21.45
N TRP A 430 -21.44 -4.41 20.34
CA TRP A 430 -20.72 -5.62 19.95
C TRP A 430 -19.39 -5.78 20.68
N ILE A 431 -18.78 -4.72 21.20
CA ILE A 431 -17.58 -4.81 22.04
C ILE A 431 -17.86 -5.60 23.30
N ALA A 432 -19.00 -5.33 23.97
CA ALA A 432 -19.39 -6.08 25.15
C ALA A 432 -19.67 -7.55 24.83
N GLN A 433 -20.38 -7.83 23.74
CA GLN A 433 -20.67 -9.19 23.29
C GLN A 433 -19.40 -9.96 22.95
N ALA A 434 -18.47 -9.32 22.24
CA ALA A 434 -17.19 -9.93 21.87
C ALA A 434 -16.36 -10.35 23.11
N ALA A 435 -16.45 -9.57 24.20
CA ALA A 435 -15.78 -9.90 25.46
C ALA A 435 -16.42 -11.10 26.16
N GLU A 436 -17.75 -11.27 26.08
CA GLU A 436 -18.44 -12.45 26.64
C GLU A 436 -18.18 -13.71 25.79
N ASP A 437 -18.21 -13.58 24.46
CA ASP A 437 -17.93 -14.70 23.55
C ASP A 437 -16.49 -15.22 23.74
N ALA A 438 -15.54 -14.32 23.95
CA ALA A 438 -14.13 -14.69 24.17
C ALA A 438 -13.90 -15.60 25.39
N LYS A 439 -14.77 -15.54 26.40
CA LYS A 439 -14.67 -16.41 27.59
C LYS A 439 -14.99 -17.88 27.30
N GLN A 440 -15.65 -18.14 26.19
CA GLN A 440 -16.04 -19.48 25.76
C GLN A 440 -15.08 -20.10 24.76
N ASP A 441 -14.16 -19.29 24.22
CA ASP A 441 -13.20 -19.73 23.22
C ASP A 441 -12.32 -20.86 23.73
N PHE A 442 -11.97 -21.74 22.81
CA PHE A 442 -11.09 -22.86 23.08
C PHE A 442 -10.00 -22.95 22.00
N LYS A 443 -8.80 -23.29 22.41
CA LYS A 443 -7.70 -23.56 21.49
C LYS A 443 -6.90 -24.81 21.88
N SER A 444 -6.34 -25.46 20.86
CA SER A 444 -5.43 -26.60 21.02
C SER A 444 -4.29 -26.49 20.01
N ILE A 445 -3.30 -27.33 20.18
CA ILE A 445 -2.09 -27.36 19.31
C ILE A 445 -2.06 -28.67 18.53
N PRO A 446 -2.61 -28.72 17.31
CA PRO A 446 -2.53 -29.89 16.45
C PRO A 446 -1.08 -30.32 16.12
N TYR A 447 -0.17 -29.36 16.06
CA TYR A 447 1.24 -29.62 15.84
C TYR A 447 2.09 -28.54 16.51
N ASP A 448 3.05 -28.96 17.31
CA ASP A 448 3.88 -28.06 18.12
C ASP A 448 5.10 -27.46 17.40
N GLY A 449 5.37 -27.90 16.18
CA GLY A 449 6.50 -27.42 15.38
C GLY A 449 7.85 -28.01 15.76
N VAL A 450 7.89 -29.09 16.54
CA VAL A 450 9.14 -29.72 16.99
C VAL A 450 9.44 -30.98 16.19
N THR A 451 8.46 -31.89 16.08
CA THR A 451 8.62 -33.19 15.46
C THR A 451 7.51 -33.48 14.47
N PRO A 452 7.79 -33.94 13.24
CA PRO A 452 9.13 -34.26 12.69
C PRO A 452 9.84 -33.03 12.07
N ASN A 453 9.15 -31.91 11.83
CA ASN A 453 9.69 -30.76 11.12
C ASN A 453 9.23 -29.45 11.72
N LYS A 454 10.04 -28.42 11.62
CA LYS A 454 9.70 -27.06 12.10
C LYS A 454 8.73 -26.30 11.20
N MET A 455 8.66 -26.64 9.91
CA MET A 455 7.85 -25.87 8.94
C MET A 455 6.39 -26.31 8.99
N VAL A 456 5.51 -25.32 9.17
CA VAL A 456 4.05 -25.40 9.07
C VAL A 456 3.55 -24.18 8.30
N CYS A 457 2.68 -24.41 7.34
CA CYS A 457 2.03 -23.35 6.59
C CYS A 457 0.72 -23.86 5.96
N ASP A 458 -0.10 -22.94 5.43
CA ASP A 458 -1.29 -23.23 4.64
C ASP A 458 -2.19 -24.33 5.26
N THR A 459 -2.72 -24.03 6.43
CA THR A 459 -3.63 -24.92 7.16
C THR A 459 -4.97 -25.04 6.45
N THR A 460 -5.55 -26.24 6.39
CA THR A 460 -6.86 -26.53 5.83
C THR A 460 -7.62 -27.45 6.77
N LEU A 461 -8.59 -26.90 7.52
CA LEU A 461 -9.38 -27.63 8.54
C LEU A 461 -10.81 -27.86 8.09
N ARG A 462 -11.31 -29.08 8.12
CA ARG A 462 -12.73 -29.43 7.81
C ARG A 462 -13.27 -30.50 8.75
N GLU A 463 -14.60 -30.46 8.95
CA GLU A 463 -15.36 -31.60 9.49
C GLU A 463 -15.70 -32.55 8.33
N LEU A 464 -15.30 -33.79 8.46
CA LEU A 464 -15.55 -34.85 7.49
C LEU A 464 -16.99 -35.40 7.60
N PRO A 465 -17.47 -36.16 6.60
CA PRO A 465 -18.81 -36.75 6.64
C PRO A 465 -19.07 -37.69 7.82
N ASP A 466 -18.06 -38.33 8.37
CA ASP A 466 -18.14 -39.16 9.55
C ASP A 466 -18.07 -38.37 10.87
N SER A 467 -18.08 -37.05 10.81
CA SER A 467 -17.99 -36.09 11.93
C SER A 467 -16.62 -36.05 12.62
N SER A 468 -15.63 -36.74 12.13
CA SER A 468 -14.23 -36.52 12.51
C SER A 468 -13.70 -35.23 11.88
N TRP A 469 -12.71 -34.59 12.50
CA TRP A 469 -12.04 -33.44 11.92
C TRP A 469 -10.69 -33.86 11.32
N ILE A 470 -10.40 -33.26 10.17
CA ILE A 470 -9.13 -33.43 9.50
C ILE A 470 -8.47 -32.07 9.29
N LEU A 471 -7.18 -32.03 9.56
CA LEU A 471 -6.36 -30.85 9.32
C LEU A 471 -5.21 -31.24 8.39
N PHE A 472 -5.22 -30.69 7.19
CA PHE A 472 -4.07 -30.74 6.30
C PHE A 472 -3.22 -29.50 6.47
N ILE A 473 -1.90 -29.67 6.41
CA ILE A 473 -0.93 -28.59 6.50
C ILE A 473 0.23 -28.82 5.53
N LEU A 474 0.77 -27.75 5.00
CA LEU A 474 2.07 -27.79 4.35
C LEU A 474 3.13 -27.91 5.44
N ALA A 475 3.90 -28.98 5.41
CA ALA A 475 4.97 -29.26 6.39
C ALA A 475 6.28 -29.59 5.68
N GLY A 476 7.38 -29.64 6.43
CA GLY A 476 8.70 -30.04 5.94
C GLY A 476 9.48 -28.94 5.23
N GLY A 477 10.81 -29.07 5.27
CA GLY A 477 11.73 -28.04 4.78
C GLY A 477 11.89 -26.87 5.74
N ASP A 478 12.67 -25.88 5.33
CA ASP A 478 12.98 -24.68 6.12
C ASP A 478 12.20 -23.45 5.62
N THR A 479 11.63 -23.54 4.43
CA THR A 479 10.89 -22.46 3.76
C THR A 479 9.67 -23.00 3.00
N GLU A 480 8.79 -22.10 2.63
CA GLU A 480 7.72 -22.29 1.68
C GLU A 480 7.93 -21.33 0.49
N PRO A 481 7.89 -21.81 -0.77
CA PRO A 481 7.92 -23.22 -1.13
C PRO A 481 9.33 -23.83 -1.06
N SER A 482 9.37 -25.14 -0.87
CA SER A 482 10.61 -25.91 -0.87
C SER A 482 10.35 -27.29 -1.50
N PRO A 483 11.32 -27.88 -2.21
CA PRO A 483 11.19 -29.27 -2.67
C PRO A 483 11.00 -30.28 -1.53
N LYS A 484 11.34 -29.88 -0.30
CA LYS A 484 11.17 -30.73 0.89
C LYS A 484 9.78 -30.64 1.52
N ASN A 485 8.92 -29.72 1.05
CA ASN A 485 7.56 -29.61 1.58
C ASN A 485 6.74 -30.87 1.25
N TYR A 486 5.87 -31.23 2.17
CA TYR A 486 4.89 -32.32 1.98
C TYR A 486 3.54 -31.94 2.61
N THR A 487 2.49 -32.59 2.15
CA THR A 487 1.18 -32.49 2.79
C THR A 487 1.19 -33.31 4.08
N GLY A 488 1.13 -32.64 5.22
CA GLY A 488 0.95 -33.25 6.52
C GLY A 488 -0.52 -33.42 6.84
N VAL A 489 -0.89 -34.42 7.63
CA VAL A 489 -2.25 -34.64 8.09
C VAL A 489 -2.28 -35.00 9.56
N THR A 490 -3.26 -34.45 10.26
CA THR A 490 -3.62 -34.82 11.64
C THR A 490 -5.15 -34.85 11.77
N ARG A 491 -5.67 -35.60 12.71
CA ARG A 491 -7.12 -35.82 12.90
C ARG A 491 -7.52 -35.61 14.33
N SER A 492 -8.79 -35.22 14.51
CA SER A 492 -9.43 -35.13 15.81
C SER A 492 -10.80 -35.84 15.76
N ASN A 493 -11.08 -36.65 16.77
CA ASN A 493 -12.38 -37.31 16.98
C ASN A 493 -13.18 -36.70 18.14
N ASP A 494 -12.66 -35.65 18.75
CA ASP A 494 -13.26 -35.01 19.95
C ASP A 494 -13.44 -33.50 19.74
N LYS A 495 -13.69 -33.08 18.49
CA LYS A 495 -13.95 -31.71 18.09
C LYS A 495 -12.78 -30.76 18.38
N GLY A 496 -11.59 -31.22 18.07
CA GLY A 496 -10.38 -30.40 18.14
C GLY A 496 -9.75 -30.32 19.54
N LYS A 497 -10.21 -31.10 20.52
CA LYS A 497 -9.60 -31.11 21.84
C LYS A 497 -8.26 -31.83 21.84
N THR A 498 -8.19 -32.97 21.16
CA THR A 498 -6.96 -33.73 20.96
C THR A 498 -6.75 -34.06 19.49
N TRP A 499 -5.51 -34.27 19.10
CA TRP A 499 -5.11 -34.51 17.73
C TRP A 499 -4.16 -35.71 17.65
N THR A 500 -4.24 -36.46 16.55
CA THR A 500 -3.27 -37.51 16.24
C THR A 500 -1.90 -36.88 15.97
N PRO A 501 -0.80 -37.59 16.13
CA PRO A 501 0.49 -37.14 15.63
C PRO A 501 0.41 -36.71 14.17
N LEU A 502 1.19 -35.70 13.78
CA LEU A 502 1.28 -35.29 12.40
C LEU A 502 1.94 -36.39 11.56
N GLU A 503 1.24 -36.83 10.53
CA GLU A 503 1.73 -37.83 9.57
C GLU A 503 1.87 -37.21 8.19
N GLN A 504 2.75 -37.78 7.37
CA GLN A 504 2.83 -37.44 5.98
C GLN A 504 1.65 -38.07 5.23
N PHE A 505 0.84 -37.25 4.56
CA PHE A 505 -0.23 -37.71 3.70
C PHE A 505 0.32 -38.06 2.30
N ASP A 506 0.07 -39.28 1.84
CA ASP A 506 0.49 -39.72 0.51
C ASP A 506 -0.47 -39.20 -0.57
N VAL A 507 -0.08 -38.14 -1.26
CA VAL A 507 -0.82 -37.59 -2.39
C VAL A 507 -0.52 -38.30 -3.72
N GLY A 508 0.23 -39.42 -3.70
CA GLY A 508 0.51 -40.24 -4.89
C GLY A 508 1.74 -39.82 -5.70
N PHE A 509 2.59 -38.95 -5.16
CA PHE A 509 3.87 -38.58 -5.78
C PHE A 509 5.04 -39.15 -5.00
N PRO A 510 5.98 -39.88 -5.65
CA PRO A 510 7.14 -40.45 -4.99
C PRO A 510 8.08 -39.37 -4.48
N ARG A 511 8.59 -39.55 -3.28
CA ARG A 511 9.55 -38.64 -2.62
C ARG A 511 11.01 -39.09 -2.73
N GLU A 512 11.26 -40.29 -3.23
CA GLU A 512 12.61 -40.80 -3.41
C GLU A 512 13.19 -40.37 -4.75
N GLY A 513 14.38 -39.78 -4.75
CA GLY A 513 15.20 -39.45 -5.93
C GLY A 513 14.98 -38.09 -6.59
N LYS A 514 13.77 -37.54 -6.63
CA LYS A 514 13.47 -36.14 -7.00
C LYS A 514 12.43 -35.62 -6.03
N THR A 515 12.84 -34.80 -5.11
CA THR A 515 11.92 -34.17 -4.17
C THR A 515 11.05 -33.15 -4.89
N ILE A 516 9.77 -33.45 -4.98
CA ILE A 516 8.74 -32.49 -5.43
C ILE A 516 8.00 -32.02 -4.19
N GLY A 517 8.06 -30.72 -3.93
CA GLY A 517 7.31 -30.08 -2.85
C GLY A 517 5.81 -30.21 -3.11
N GLN A 518 5.05 -30.40 -2.04
CA GLN A 518 3.60 -30.59 -2.07
C GLN A 518 2.96 -29.76 -0.96
N GLY A 519 1.83 -29.09 -1.24
CA GLY A 519 1.10 -28.36 -0.23
C GLY A 519 -0.41 -28.37 -0.51
N PRO A 520 -1.25 -28.54 0.53
CA PRO A 520 -2.70 -28.48 0.38
C PRO A 520 -3.11 -27.04 0.04
N THR A 521 -4.16 -26.87 -0.73
CA THR A 521 -4.69 -25.57 -1.08
C THR A 521 -6.17 -25.42 -0.74
N GLU A 522 -6.97 -26.48 -0.84
CA GLU A 522 -8.38 -26.53 -0.45
C GLU A 522 -8.83 -27.94 -0.16
N LEU A 523 -9.76 -28.10 0.78
CA LEU A 523 -10.52 -29.33 1.00
C LEU A 523 -12.01 -29.07 0.83
N MET A 524 -12.55 -29.44 -0.32
CA MET A 524 -13.96 -29.33 -0.63
C MET A 524 -14.71 -30.58 -0.19
N ILE A 525 -15.84 -30.41 0.51
CA ILE A 525 -16.70 -31.51 0.94
C ILE A 525 -18.09 -31.31 0.39
N LEU A 526 -18.57 -32.29 -0.41
CA LEU A 526 -19.88 -32.29 -1.05
C LEU A 526 -20.60 -33.60 -0.72
N GLY A 527 -21.48 -33.55 0.27
CA GLY A 527 -22.10 -34.76 0.78
C GLY A 527 -21.08 -35.75 1.36
N GLN A 528 -21.01 -36.95 0.81
CA GLN A 528 -20.02 -37.97 1.20
C GLN A 528 -18.66 -37.79 0.53
N ARG A 529 -18.61 -37.06 -0.58
CA ARG A 529 -17.38 -36.86 -1.34
C ARG A 529 -16.55 -35.73 -0.81
N SER A 530 -15.30 -36.03 -0.49
CA SER A 530 -14.27 -35.05 -0.16
C SER A 530 -13.26 -34.95 -1.29
N THR A 531 -12.89 -33.72 -1.68
CA THR A 531 -11.88 -33.45 -2.72
C THR A 531 -10.78 -32.60 -2.15
N LEU A 532 -9.58 -33.12 -2.06
CA LEU A 532 -8.39 -32.38 -1.66
C LEU A 532 -7.70 -31.81 -2.90
N PHE A 533 -7.63 -30.49 -2.98
CA PHE A 533 -6.78 -29.79 -3.94
C PHE A 533 -5.42 -29.52 -3.32
N PHE A 534 -4.37 -29.67 -4.11
CA PHE A 534 -3.01 -29.44 -3.66
C PHE A 534 -2.13 -29.01 -4.82
N SER A 535 -1.01 -28.34 -4.51
CA SER A 535 0.01 -27.95 -5.48
C SER A 535 1.25 -28.83 -5.37
N THR A 536 1.97 -28.99 -6.50
CA THR A 536 3.32 -29.54 -6.53
C THR A 536 4.29 -28.53 -7.12
N HIS A 537 5.53 -28.51 -6.63
CA HIS A 537 6.58 -27.60 -7.06
C HIS A 537 7.98 -28.17 -6.83
N SER A 538 8.94 -27.87 -7.71
CA SER A 538 10.33 -28.33 -7.55
C SER A 538 11.20 -27.33 -6.82
N LYS A 539 10.95 -26.03 -6.97
CA LYS A 539 11.69 -24.95 -6.31
C LYS A 539 10.85 -23.68 -6.26
N HIS A 540 11.35 -22.68 -5.55
CA HIS A 540 10.72 -21.38 -5.44
C HIS A 540 10.58 -20.70 -6.82
N TRP A 541 9.40 -20.17 -7.12
CA TRP A 541 9.10 -19.43 -8.37
C TRP A 541 9.40 -20.19 -9.67
N ALA A 542 9.24 -21.52 -9.65
CA ALA A 542 9.47 -22.34 -10.82
C ALA A 542 8.22 -22.41 -11.72
N ASN A 543 8.44 -22.52 -13.03
CA ASN A 543 7.36 -22.72 -14.01
C ASN A 543 6.67 -24.09 -13.90
N ASP A 544 7.21 -24.99 -13.12
CA ASP A 544 6.71 -26.34 -12.91
C ASP A 544 5.68 -26.47 -11.76
N TRP A 545 5.15 -25.35 -11.27
CA TRP A 545 4.03 -25.39 -10.34
C TRP A 545 2.79 -25.93 -11.02
N ARG A 546 2.24 -27.00 -10.43
CA ARG A 546 1.04 -27.67 -10.95
C ARG A 546 0.00 -27.86 -9.86
N SER A 547 -1.26 -27.81 -10.27
CA SER A 547 -2.43 -27.97 -9.41
C SER A 547 -3.09 -29.31 -9.67
N TRP A 548 -3.30 -30.02 -8.60
CA TRP A 548 -3.83 -31.37 -8.57
C TRP A 548 -5.02 -31.46 -7.65
N PHE A 549 -5.80 -32.52 -7.84
CA PHE A 549 -6.80 -32.93 -6.86
C PHE A 549 -6.84 -34.47 -6.74
N LEU A 550 -7.34 -34.92 -5.60
CA LEU A 550 -7.72 -36.32 -5.35
C LEU A 550 -9.04 -36.34 -4.57
N THR A 551 -9.74 -37.48 -4.66
CA THR A 551 -11.06 -37.62 -4.02
C THR A 551 -11.11 -38.79 -3.07
N SER A 552 -11.96 -38.67 -2.04
CA SER A 552 -12.30 -39.73 -1.08
C SER A 552 -13.81 -39.71 -0.84
N ASP A 553 -14.41 -40.87 -0.75
CA ASP A 553 -15.82 -41.07 -0.41
C ASP A 553 -16.00 -41.75 0.96
N ASP A 554 -14.93 -41.94 1.74
CA ASP A 554 -14.90 -42.65 3.01
C ASP A 554 -14.14 -41.87 4.12
N SER A 555 -14.19 -40.55 4.08
CA SER A 555 -13.51 -39.67 5.05
C SER A 555 -11.99 -39.85 5.09
N PHE A 556 -11.37 -40.02 3.92
CA PHE A 556 -9.94 -40.23 3.72
C PHE A 556 -9.38 -41.46 4.45
N LYS A 557 -10.16 -42.54 4.52
CA LYS A 557 -9.61 -43.88 4.79
C LYS A 557 -8.96 -44.45 3.54
N THR A 558 -9.58 -44.15 2.37
CA THR A 558 -9.01 -44.42 1.03
C THR A 558 -9.22 -43.19 0.14
N TRP A 559 -8.38 -43.05 -0.90
CA TRP A 559 -8.50 -41.93 -1.86
C TRP A 559 -8.00 -42.32 -3.26
N SER A 560 -8.45 -41.56 -4.24
CA SER A 560 -8.06 -41.74 -5.63
C SER A 560 -6.62 -41.40 -5.88
N LYS A 561 -6.07 -41.82 -7.01
CA LYS A 561 -4.85 -41.26 -7.58
C LYS A 561 -5.07 -39.76 -7.88
N PRO A 562 -4.01 -38.97 -7.86
CA PRO A 562 -4.10 -37.53 -8.20
C PRO A 562 -4.46 -37.33 -9.68
N SER A 563 -5.25 -36.34 -9.95
CA SER A 563 -5.60 -35.84 -11.27
C SER A 563 -5.25 -34.38 -11.39
N GLU A 564 -4.79 -33.91 -12.54
CA GLU A 564 -4.55 -32.48 -12.77
C GLU A 564 -5.87 -31.70 -12.79
N VAL A 565 -5.85 -30.48 -12.27
CA VAL A 565 -6.94 -29.51 -12.46
C VAL A 565 -7.08 -29.24 -13.96
N PRO A 566 -8.30 -29.29 -14.55
CA PRO A 566 -8.49 -29.17 -15.99
C PRO A 566 -8.07 -27.82 -16.57
N GLY A 567 -7.72 -27.83 -17.87
CA GLY A 567 -7.44 -26.62 -18.63
C GLY A 567 -6.14 -25.91 -18.25
N ARG A 568 -6.08 -24.60 -18.42
CA ARG A 568 -4.90 -23.78 -18.10
C ARG A 568 -4.60 -23.74 -16.61
N LEU A 569 -5.61 -23.93 -15.78
CA LEU A 569 -5.50 -23.86 -14.32
C LEU A 569 -4.70 -25.04 -13.71
N LYS A 570 -4.29 -26.03 -14.51
CA LYS A 570 -3.33 -27.06 -14.06
C LYS A 570 -1.95 -26.50 -13.75
N GLU A 571 -1.60 -25.32 -14.27
CA GLU A 571 -0.30 -24.69 -14.11
C GLU A 571 -0.41 -23.39 -13.30
N ARG A 572 0.57 -23.12 -12.45
CA ARG A 572 0.73 -21.86 -11.72
C ARG A 572 -0.54 -21.31 -11.04
N THR A 573 -1.39 -22.23 -10.58
CA THR A 573 -2.70 -21.90 -10.00
C THR A 573 -2.83 -22.44 -8.59
N PHE A 574 -3.49 -21.67 -7.72
CA PHE A 574 -3.96 -22.14 -6.42
C PHE A 574 -5.48 -22.11 -6.41
N ILE A 575 -6.06 -23.26 -6.16
CA ILE A 575 -7.49 -23.42 -5.89
C ILE A 575 -7.73 -22.99 -4.45
N ARG A 576 -8.79 -22.20 -4.22
CA ARG A 576 -9.09 -21.62 -2.91
C ARG A 576 -10.46 -22.09 -2.42
N LYS A 577 -10.83 -21.65 -1.23
CA LYS A 577 -11.99 -22.14 -0.51
C LYS A 577 -13.29 -21.97 -1.30
N HIS A 578 -13.98 -23.10 -1.51
CA HIS A 578 -15.24 -23.14 -2.25
C HIS A 578 -16.41 -22.58 -1.44
N ILE A 579 -17.44 -22.16 -2.17
CA ILE A 579 -18.78 -21.93 -1.63
C ILE A 579 -19.80 -22.75 -2.41
N VAL A 580 -20.91 -23.10 -1.76
CA VAL A 580 -22.11 -23.59 -2.41
C VAL A 580 -23.15 -22.46 -2.37
N THR A 581 -23.54 -21.99 -3.54
CA THR A 581 -24.50 -20.89 -3.68
C THR A 581 -25.94 -21.35 -3.32
N ARG A 582 -26.83 -20.41 -3.06
CA ARG A 582 -28.21 -20.70 -2.70
C ARG A 582 -28.98 -21.45 -3.77
N ASP A 583 -28.65 -21.25 -5.03
CA ASP A 583 -29.20 -21.98 -6.16
C ASP A 583 -28.52 -23.34 -6.40
N GLY A 584 -27.62 -23.77 -5.50
CA GLY A 584 -26.99 -25.08 -5.50
C GLY A 584 -25.76 -25.20 -6.42
N ARG A 585 -25.29 -24.13 -7.05
CA ARG A 585 -24.03 -24.14 -7.79
C ARG A 585 -22.85 -24.20 -6.83
N ILE A 586 -21.79 -24.85 -7.28
CA ILE A 586 -20.50 -24.85 -6.57
C ILE A 586 -19.61 -23.81 -7.23
N MET A 587 -19.05 -22.93 -6.44
CA MET A 587 -18.07 -21.96 -6.91
C MET A 587 -16.76 -22.15 -6.18
N ILE A 588 -15.67 -22.24 -6.92
CA ILE A 588 -14.32 -22.38 -6.40
C ILE A 588 -13.48 -21.21 -6.90
N PRO A 589 -13.06 -20.31 -6.06
CA PRO A 589 -12.17 -19.25 -6.50
C PRO A 589 -10.75 -19.77 -6.72
N PHE A 590 -10.05 -19.12 -7.60
CA PHE A 590 -8.66 -19.43 -7.89
C PHE A 590 -7.81 -18.16 -8.02
N GLN A 591 -6.52 -18.30 -7.81
CA GLN A 591 -5.49 -17.35 -8.23
C GLN A 591 -4.56 -18.05 -9.21
N HIS A 592 -4.45 -17.50 -10.41
CA HIS A 592 -3.62 -17.99 -11.48
C HIS A 592 -2.51 -16.98 -11.80
N TYR A 593 -1.27 -17.44 -11.87
CA TYR A 593 -0.12 -16.62 -12.18
C TYR A 593 0.24 -16.74 -13.65
N ILE A 594 0.30 -15.60 -14.33
CA ILE A 594 0.63 -15.52 -15.73
C ILE A 594 2.10 -15.92 -15.94
N GLY A 595 2.33 -16.84 -16.85
CA GLY A 595 3.66 -17.30 -17.23
C GLY A 595 3.98 -16.99 -18.69
N PRO A 596 5.22 -17.28 -19.12
CA PRO A 596 5.68 -16.99 -20.49
C PRO A 596 4.90 -17.77 -21.57
N ASP A 597 4.23 -18.86 -21.20
CA ASP A 597 3.49 -19.72 -22.13
C ASP A 597 1.98 -19.44 -22.14
N ASP A 598 1.51 -18.42 -21.42
CA ASP A 598 0.12 -18.03 -21.43
C ASP A 598 -0.23 -17.31 -22.73
N GLU A 599 -1.09 -17.93 -23.56
CA GLU A 599 -1.46 -17.40 -24.87
C GLU A 599 -2.29 -16.11 -24.80
N GLN A 600 -3.04 -15.91 -23.72
CA GLN A 600 -3.97 -14.79 -23.57
C GLN A 600 -3.32 -13.54 -22.95
N ASP A 601 -2.29 -13.73 -22.13
CA ASP A 601 -1.68 -12.66 -21.36
C ASP A 601 -0.17 -12.94 -21.21
N LYS A 602 0.62 -12.57 -22.16
CA LYS A 602 2.08 -12.77 -22.09
C LYS A 602 2.69 -11.92 -20.99
N ALA A 603 3.26 -12.56 -19.98
CA ALA A 603 4.01 -11.88 -18.94
C ALA A 603 5.34 -11.33 -19.48
N PRO A 604 5.86 -10.22 -18.94
CA PRO A 604 7.24 -9.82 -19.19
C PRO A 604 8.21 -10.94 -18.83
N LEU A 605 9.13 -11.24 -19.73
CA LEU A 605 9.99 -12.43 -19.69
C LEU A 605 11.10 -12.43 -18.63
N ASP A 606 11.20 -11.42 -17.80
CA ASP A 606 12.23 -11.31 -16.75
C ASP A 606 11.90 -12.10 -15.48
N ARG A 607 10.66 -12.65 -15.37
CA ARG A 607 10.21 -13.46 -14.23
C ARG A 607 9.44 -14.69 -14.70
N ALA A 608 9.52 -15.74 -13.91
CA ALA A 608 8.87 -17.00 -14.21
C ALA A 608 7.35 -16.89 -14.28
N PHE A 609 6.76 -16.02 -13.47
CA PHE A 609 5.33 -15.67 -13.47
C PHE A 609 5.08 -14.40 -12.65
N THR A 610 4.07 -13.66 -13.09
CA THR A 610 3.74 -12.36 -12.51
C THR A 610 2.23 -12.12 -12.57
N ASN A 611 1.80 -11.03 -11.94
CA ASN A 611 0.49 -10.40 -12.08
C ASN A 611 -0.69 -11.38 -11.97
N PRO A 612 -1.04 -11.83 -10.77
CA PRO A 612 -2.05 -12.83 -10.55
C PRO A 612 -3.40 -12.45 -11.17
N ARG A 613 -4.06 -13.44 -11.76
CA ARG A 613 -5.43 -13.39 -12.26
C ARG A 613 -6.32 -14.13 -11.28
N ASN A 614 -7.35 -13.47 -10.81
CA ASN A 614 -8.32 -14.04 -9.91
C ASN A 614 -9.61 -14.33 -10.68
N GLY A 615 -10.24 -15.44 -10.37
CA GLY A 615 -11.47 -15.85 -11.01
C GLY A 615 -12.15 -16.96 -10.24
N VAL A 616 -13.18 -17.56 -10.83
CA VAL A 616 -13.96 -18.63 -10.25
C VAL A 616 -14.17 -19.75 -11.24
N LEU A 617 -14.16 -21.00 -10.76
CA LEU A 617 -14.72 -22.16 -11.41
C LEU A 617 -16.17 -22.33 -10.92
N ILE A 618 -17.11 -22.48 -11.84
CA ILE A 618 -18.54 -22.70 -11.51
C ILE A 618 -18.95 -24.05 -12.03
N SER A 619 -19.61 -24.85 -11.17
CA SER A 619 -20.29 -26.08 -11.52
C SER A 619 -21.77 -26.03 -11.16
N SER A 620 -22.61 -26.42 -12.09
CA SER A 620 -24.08 -26.56 -11.90
C SER A 620 -24.53 -28.02 -11.82
N ASP A 621 -23.62 -28.99 -11.89
CA ASP A 621 -23.87 -30.43 -11.98
C ASP A 621 -23.16 -31.23 -10.88
N ASN A 622 -23.02 -30.61 -9.71
CA ASN A 622 -22.39 -31.19 -8.53
C ASN A 622 -20.92 -31.60 -8.75
N GLY A 623 -20.17 -30.71 -9.44
CA GLY A 623 -18.73 -30.86 -9.65
C GLY A 623 -18.31 -31.77 -10.79
N LYS A 624 -19.24 -32.19 -11.67
CA LYS A 624 -18.92 -33.04 -12.83
C LYS A 624 -18.30 -32.24 -13.97
N THR A 625 -18.83 -31.07 -14.25
CA THR A 625 -18.28 -30.11 -15.22
C THR A 625 -18.08 -28.75 -14.61
N TRP A 626 -17.13 -27.99 -15.15
CA TRP A 626 -16.72 -26.70 -14.64
C TRP A 626 -16.59 -25.69 -15.77
N SER A 627 -17.05 -24.48 -15.53
CA SER A 627 -16.79 -23.32 -16.39
C SER A 627 -15.94 -22.29 -15.64
N GLU A 628 -14.97 -21.71 -16.34
CA GLU A 628 -14.07 -20.70 -15.81
C GLU A 628 -14.61 -19.30 -16.10
N HIS A 629 -14.62 -18.43 -15.10
CA HIS A 629 -15.08 -17.06 -15.20
C HIS A 629 -14.16 -16.11 -14.42
N GLY A 630 -14.04 -14.87 -14.91
CA GLY A 630 -13.22 -13.83 -14.31
C GLY A 630 -11.77 -13.84 -14.78
N ASN A 631 -11.20 -12.65 -14.82
CA ASN A 631 -9.79 -12.38 -15.12
C ASN A 631 -9.36 -11.14 -14.31
N ILE A 632 -9.64 -11.15 -13.00
CA ILE A 632 -9.55 -10.00 -12.13
C ILE A 632 -8.10 -9.76 -11.78
N ARG A 633 -7.61 -8.55 -12.00
CA ARG A 633 -6.28 -8.08 -11.61
C ARG A 633 -6.36 -7.19 -10.38
N LEU A 634 -5.28 -7.14 -9.60
CA LEU A 634 -5.13 -6.20 -8.49
C LEU A 634 -4.61 -4.85 -8.95
N THR A 635 -3.83 -4.83 -10.03
CA THR A 635 -3.22 -3.64 -10.59
C THR A 635 -2.99 -3.84 -12.08
N PRO A 636 -3.05 -2.77 -12.87
CA PRO A 636 -2.70 -2.82 -14.28
C PRO A 636 -1.21 -3.08 -14.56
N ASN A 637 -0.34 -2.91 -13.58
CA ASN A 637 1.09 -3.17 -13.75
C ASN A 637 1.35 -4.65 -14.04
N SER A 638 1.65 -5.00 -15.28
CA SER A 638 1.93 -6.38 -15.72
C SER A 638 3.16 -6.99 -15.03
N ARG A 639 4.06 -6.16 -14.50
CA ARG A 639 5.21 -6.58 -13.70
C ARG A 639 4.92 -6.74 -12.23
N TYR A 640 3.69 -6.44 -11.80
CA TYR A 640 3.31 -6.64 -10.42
C TYR A 640 3.48 -8.11 -10.05
N PHE A 641 4.15 -8.31 -8.94
CA PHE A 641 4.34 -9.61 -8.33
C PHE A 641 3.90 -9.56 -6.88
N GLY A 642 2.89 -10.34 -6.56
CA GLY A 642 2.36 -10.46 -5.22
C GLY A 642 1.43 -11.64 -5.10
N TRP A 643 1.20 -12.11 -3.89
CA TRP A 643 0.21 -13.14 -3.62
C TRP A 643 -1.19 -12.54 -3.59
N ALA A 644 -2.18 -13.27 -4.10
CA ALA A 644 -3.55 -12.82 -4.27
C ALA A 644 -4.56 -13.88 -3.83
N GLU A 645 -4.35 -14.49 -2.68
CA GLU A 645 -5.32 -15.40 -2.11
C GLU A 645 -6.67 -14.70 -1.97
N ASN A 646 -7.71 -15.39 -2.42
CA ASN A 646 -9.05 -14.86 -2.49
C ASN A 646 -10.07 -15.78 -1.81
N ASP A 647 -11.20 -15.21 -1.43
CA ASP A 647 -12.34 -15.94 -0.89
C ASP A 647 -13.65 -15.26 -1.31
N LEU A 648 -14.75 -15.99 -1.28
CA LEU A 648 -16.04 -15.57 -1.84
C LEU A 648 -17.12 -15.41 -0.76
N PHE A 649 -18.01 -14.46 -0.99
CA PHE A 649 -19.28 -14.34 -0.26
C PHE A 649 -20.42 -14.11 -1.23
N GLU A 650 -21.51 -14.89 -1.10
CA GLU A 650 -22.76 -14.70 -1.83
C GLU A 650 -23.73 -13.85 -1.03
N HIS A 651 -24.14 -12.73 -1.60
CA HIS A 651 -25.18 -11.87 -1.02
C HIS A 651 -26.59 -12.42 -1.23
N PRO A 652 -27.60 -11.96 -0.45
CA PRO A 652 -28.99 -12.37 -0.59
C PRO A 652 -29.60 -12.15 -1.97
N ASP A 653 -29.14 -11.15 -2.71
CA ASP A 653 -29.57 -10.84 -4.07
C ASP A 653 -28.90 -11.71 -5.15
N GLY A 654 -28.02 -12.64 -4.77
CA GLY A 654 -27.28 -13.51 -5.67
C GLY A 654 -26.01 -12.91 -6.26
N SER A 655 -25.69 -11.66 -5.90
CA SER A 655 -24.39 -11.09 -6.24
C SER A 655 -23.28 -11.77 -5.44
N ILE A 656 -22.06 -11.78 -5.98
CA ILE A 656 -20.90 -12.43 -5.37
C ILE A 656 -19.81 -11.38 -5.15
N THR A 657 -19.34 -11.28 -3.92
CA THR A 657 -18.11 -10.53 -3.62
C THR A 657 -16.93 -11.48 -3.46
N MET A 658 -15.83 -11.17 -4.16
CA MET A 658 -14.52 -11.77 -3.96
C MET A 658 -13.65 -10.81 -3.17
N VAL A 659 -13.12 -11.24 -2.03
CA VAL A 659 -12.10 -10.51 -1.26
C VAL A 659 -10.74 -11.08 -1.59
N ILE A 660 -9.76 -10.21 -1.81
CA ILE A 660 -8.45 -10.59 -2.36
C ILE A 660 -7.33 -9.97 -1.52
N ARG A 661 -6.36 -10.79 -1.13
CA ARG A 661 -5.08 -10.34 -0.59
C ARG A 661 -4.31 -9.55 -1.65
N ALA A 662 -3.64 -8.45 -1.24
CA ALA A 662 -2.91 -7.58 -2.15
C ALA A 662 -1.54 -7.19 -1.56
N ASP A 663 -0.51 -7.96 -1.90
CA ASP A 663 0.84 -7.72 -1.42
C ASP A 663 1.42 -6.42 -1.98
N GLY A 664 1.96 -5.56 -1.10
CA GLY A 664 2.66 -4.35 -1.52
C GLY A 664 1.76 -3.24 -2.10
N LEU A 665 0.44 -3.41 -2.05
CA LEU A 665 -0.55 -2.48 -2.59
C LEU A 665 -1.31 -1.75 -1.46
N GLY A 666 -0.59 -0.99 -0.64
CA GLY A 666 -1.18 -0.09 0.35
C GLY A 666 -1.58 -0.72 1.68
N GLY A 667 -1.39 -2.05 1.88
CA GLY A 667 -1.67 -2.71 3.17
C GLY A 667 -3.16 -2.85 3.48
N MET A 668 -4.00 -3.00 2.47
CA MET A 668 -5.44 -3.21 2.55
C MET A 668 -5.86 -4.45 1.76
N LEU A 669 -7.00 -5.03 2.09
CA LEU A 669 -7.66 -6.01 1.23
C LEU A 669 -8.26 -5.33 0.01
N TYR A 670 -8.37 -6.08 -1.08
CA TYR A 670 -9.07 -5.68 -2.29
C TYR A 670 -10.35 -6.48 -2.45
N LYS A 671 -11.30 -5.97 -3.23
CA LYS A 671 -12.53 -6.69 -3.54
C LYS A 671 -12.94 -6.52 -5.00
N ALA A 672 -13.63 -7.52 -5.52
CA ALA A 672 -14.33 -7.46 -6.80
C ALA A 672 -15.76 -7.99 -6.61
N GLU A 673 -16.73 -7.48 -7.35
CA GLU A 673 -18.13 -7.86 -7.24
C GLU A 673 -18.67 -8.32 -8.60
N SER A 674 -19.38 -9.43 -8.59
CA SER A 674 -20.16 -9.94 -9.72
C SER A 674 -21.65 -9.83 -9.39
N ARG A 675 -22.44 -9.23 -10.28
CA ARG A 675 -23.89 -9.04 -10.09
C ARG A 675 -24.74 -10.11 -10.80
N ASP A 676 -24.12 -11.03 -11.51
CA ASP A 676 -24.79 -12.08 -12.30
C ASP A 676 -24.45 -13.50 -11.81
N GLY A 677 -24.16 -13.60 -10.52
CA GLY A 677 -23.85 -14.87 -9.87
C GLY A 677 -22.49 -15.45 -10.28
N GLY A 678 -21.50 -14.62 -10.45
CA GLY A 678 -20.12 -15.02 -10.69
C GLY A 678 -19.73 -15.20 -12.15
N LYS A 679 -20.60 -14.87 -13.12
CA LYS A 679 -20.33 -15.07 -14.54
C LYS A 679 -19.48 -13.94 -15.13
N THR A 680 -19.75 -12.69 -14.76
CA THR A 680 -18.94 -11.55 -15.16
C THR A 680 -18.32 -10.84 -13.96
N TRP A 681 -17.15 -10.29 -14.15
CA TRP A 681 -16.35 -9.65 -13.11
C TRP A 681 -15.68 -8.39 -13.66
N PRO A 682 -15.40 -7.39 -12.81
CA PRO A 682 -14.59 -6.25 -13.22
C PRO A 682 -13.17 -6.71 -13.58
N GLU A 683 -12.53 -5.97 -14.45
CA GLU A 683 -11.12 -6.23 -14.82
C GLU A 683 -10.18 -6.02 -13.64
N PHE A 684 -10.45 -5.02 -12.80
CA PHE A 684 -9.65 -4.68 -11.64
C PHE A 684 -10.46 -4.77 -10.35
N ALA A 685 -9.82 -5.30 -9.31
CA ALA A 685 -10.36 -5.24 -7.97
C ALA A 685 -10.15 -3.84 -7.36
N GLY A 686 -11.13 -3.37 -6.60
CA GLY A 686 -11.05 -2.12 -5.84
C GLY A 686 -10.42 -2.32 -4.47
N ILE A 687 -9.74 -1.29 -3.95
CA ILE A 687 -9.21 -1.28 -2.59
C ILE A 687 -10.35 -1.19 -1.57
N THR A 688 -10.23 -1.90 -0.46
CA THR A 688 -11.15 -1.81 0.68
C THR A 688 -10.57 -0.92 1.79
N GLN A 689 -11.37 -0.68 2.83
CA GLN A 689 -10.89 -0.04 4.06
C GLN A 689 -10.42 -1.05 5.13
N ILE A 690 -10.36 -2.33 4.81
CA ILE A 690 -9.97 -3.40 5.75
C ILE A 690 -8.43 -3.53 5.73
N PRO A 691 -7.74 -3.18 6.82
CA PRO A 691 -6.28 -3.32 6.88
C PRO A 691 -5.86 -4.79 6.74
N ASN A 692 -4.82 -5.03 5.93
CA ASN A 692 -4.24 -6.36 5.76
C ASN A 692 -2.77 -6.24 5.32
N PRO A 693 -1.83 -6.96 5.96
CA PRO A 693 -0.39 -6.83 5.66
C PRO A 693 0.07 -7.68 4.47
N GLY A 694 -0.81 -8.01 3.53
CA GLY A 694 -0.54 -9.03 2.54
C GLY A 694 -0.56 -10.43 3.17
N SER A 695 -1.67 -10.79 3.83
CA SER A 695 -1.90 -12.12 4.39
C SER A 695 -3.22 -12.70 3.91
N LYS A 696 -3.28 -14.04 3.80
CA LYS A 696 -4.51 -14.76 3.45
C LYS A 696 -5.61 -14.42 4.45
N THR A 697 -6.80 -14.23 3.91
CA THR A 697 -8.01 -13.93 4.65
C THR A 697 -9.06 -14.96 4.27
N THR A 698 -9.91 -15.35 5.21
CA THR A 698 -11.01 -16.29 4.93
C THR A 698 -12.35 -15.71 5.36
N LEU A 699 -13.36 -15.93 4.52
CA LEU A 699 -14.74 -15.51 4.73
C LEU A 699 -15.61 -16.71 5.14
N TYR A 700 -16.60 -16.45 5.96
CA TYR A 700 -17.56 -17.49 6.40
C TYR A 700 -18.97 -16.91 6.35
N ASN A 701 -19.81 -17.53 5.54
CA ASN A 701 -21.23 -17.17 5.46
C ASN A 701 -21.96 -17.64 6.73
N LEU A 702 -22.50 -16.70 7.48
CA LEU A 702 -23.28 -16.95 8.69
C LEU A 702 -24.81 -16.92 8.45
N GLY A 703 -25.21 -16.56 7.23
CA GLY A 703 -26.60 -16.49 6.77
C GLY A 703 -27.05 -15.08 6.44
N GLY A 704 -27.94 -14.94 5.45
CA GLY A 704 -28.37 -13.62 4.96
C GLY A 704 -27.19 -12.76 4.51
N ASP A 705 -27.14 -11.54 4.99
CA ASP A 705 -26.05 -10.59 4.80
C ASP A 705 -24.93 -10.70 5.86
N THR A 706 -25.01 -11.72 6.73
CA THR A 706 -24.04 -11.88 7.80
C THR A 706 -22.83 -12.69 7.35
N VAL A 707 -21.66 -12.10 7.44
CA VAL A 707 -20.39 -12.71 7.06
C VAL A 707 -19.31 -12.47 8.12
N ALA A 708 -18.58 -13.51 8.45
CA ALA A 708 -17.38 -13.40 9.28
C ALA A 708 -16.12 -13.40 8.42
N ILE A 709 -15.11 -12.67 8.86
CA ILE A 709 -13.79 -12.62 8.27
C ILE A 709 -12.72 -12.94 9.33
N LEU A 710 -11.86 -13.89 9.02
CA LEU A 710 -10.62 -14.13 9.76
C LEU A 710 -9.45 -13.48 9.01
N HIS A 711 -8.75 -12.60 9.67
CA HIS A 711 -7.64 -11.86 9.05
C HIS A 711 -6.67 -11.25 10.07
N ASN A 712 -5.66 -10.57 9.58
CA ASN A 712 -4.78 -9.73 10.38
C ASN A 712 -5.14 -8.26 10.12
N PRO A 713 -5.87 -7.57 11.02
CA PRO A 713 -6.27 -6.17 10.84
C PRO A 713 -5.12 -5.19 11.09
N ASN A 714 -4.07 -5.32 10.32
CA ASN A 714 -2.85 -4.53 10.41
C ASN A 714 -2.27 -4.38 9.01
N SER A 715 -1.91 -3.18 8.60
CA SER A 715 -1.40 -2.91 7.25
C SER A 715 0.07 -3.33 7.04
N LYS A 716 0.80 -3.71 8.10
CA LYS A 716 2.25 -3.94 8.03
C LYS A 716 2.70 -5.29 8.60
N HIS A 717 1.95 -5.87 9.53
CA HIS A 717 2.39 -7.06 10.25
C HIS A 717 1.27 -8.09 10.40
N ARG A 718 1.58 -9.40 10.30
CA ARG A 718 0.63 -10.50 10.40
C ARG A 718 0.30 -10.84 11.85
N SER A 719 -0.04 -9.83 12.64
CA SER A 719 -0.64 -9.88 13.96
C SER A 719 -1.44 -8.61 14.21
N PRO A 720 -2.51 -8.68 15.00
CA PRO A 720 -3.09 -9.87 15.63
C PRO A 720 -3.80 -10.79 14.62
N MET A 721 -4.19 -12.00 15.06
CA MET A 721 -5.25 -12.80 14.41
C MET A 721 -6.58 -12.33 14.97
N ALA A 722 -7.52 -11.95 14.09
CA ALA A 722 -8.79 -11.38 14.49
C ALA A 722 -9.98 -11.96 13.73
N LEU A 723 -11.14 -11.94 14.41
CA LEU A 723 -12.45 -12.24 13.86
C LEU A 723 -13.26 -10.96 13.81
N TRP A 724 -13.67 -10.56 12.62
CA TRP A 724 -14.65 -9.49 12.41
C TRP A 724 -15.93 -10.06 11.80
N ILE A 725 -17.08 -9.46 12.13
CA ILE A 725 -18.36 -9.85 11.55
C ILE A 725 -19.09 -8.61 11.04
N SER A 726 -19.57 -8.71 9.82
CA SER A 726 -20.49 -7.80 9.17
C SER A 726 -21.89 -8.40 9.18
N PHE A 727 -22.88 -7.59 9.46
CA PHE A 727 -24.31 -7.98 9.43
C PHE A 727 -25.08 -7.37 8.26
N ASP A 728 -24.40 -6.64 7.38
CA ASP A 728 -24.97 -5.81 6.32
C ASP A 728 -24.30 -6.03 4.94
N GLY A 729 -23.78 -7.23 4.70
CA GLY A 729 -23.16 -7.58 3.43
C GLY A 729 -21.81 -6.88 3.20
N MET A 730 -20.97 -6.85 4.22
CA MET A 730 -19.62 -6.26 4.20
C MET A 730 -19.57 -4.73 4.03
N LYS A 731 -20.68 -4.01 4.29
CA LYS A 731 -20.68 -2.54 4.28
C LYS A 731 -20.05 -1.98 5.54
N THR A 732 -20.39 -2.60 6.70
CA THR A 732 -19.78 -2.25 7.99
C THR A 732 -19.33 -3.51 8.74
N TRP A 733 -18.37 -3.33 9.66
CA TRP A 733 -17.80 -4.41 10.47
C TRP A 733 -17.90 -4.07 11.96
N PRO A 734 -19.10 -4.06 12.54
CA PRO A 734 -19.33 -3.59 13.90
C PRO A 734 -18.85 -4.56 14.99
N TYR A 735 -18.83 -5.88 14.72
CA TYR A 735 -18.30 -6.88 15.64
C TYR A 735 -16.84 -7.15 15.30
N GLN A 736 -15.96 -6.88 16.24
CA GLN A 736 -14.52 -7.08 16.07
C GLN A 736 -13.91 -7.69 17.32
N ARG A 737 -13.13 -8.73 17.15
CA ARG A 737 -12.50 -9.44 18.24
C ARG A 737 -11.09 -9.90 17.87
N VAL A 738 -10.13 -9.59 18.74
CA VAL A 738 -8.79 -10.18 18.67
C VAL A 738 -8.84 -11.56 19.31
N LEU A 739 -8.50 -12.57 18.54
CA LEU A 739 -8.45 -13.96 18.98
C LEU A 739 -7.09 -14.30 19.60
N GLN A 740 -6.02 -13.85 18.95
CA GLN A 740 -4.65 -13.96 19.46
C GLN A 740 -3.91 -12.67 19.12
N ALA A 741 -3.44 -11.96 20.15
CA ALA A 741 -2.80 -10.66 19.99
C ALA A 741 -1.41 -10.76 19.35
N GLU A 742 -0.62 -11.76 19.76
CA GLU A 742 0.75 -11.94 19.32
C GLU A 742 1.04 -13.45 19.10
N SER A 743 2.03 -13.71 18.25
CA SER A 743 2.61 -15.05 18.13
C SER A 743 3.19 -15.52 19.46
N VAL A 744 3.22 -16.81 19.68
CA VAL A 744 3.91 -17.40 20.85
C VAL A 744 5.42 -17.11 20.85
N ASP A 745 5.99 -16.78 19.72
CA ASP A 745 7.39 -16.37 19.57
C ASP A 745 7.59 -14.86 19.77
N GLY A 746 6.58 -14.17 20.25
CA GLY A 746 6.62 -12.75 20.58
C GLY A 746 6.16 -11.82 19.43
N PRO A 747 6.34 -10.50 19.60
CA PRO A 747 5.72 -9.48 18.73
C PRO A 747 6.26 -9.44 17.29
N LYS A 748 7.38 -10.09 17.01
CA LYS A 748 7.92 -10.23 15.64
C LYS A 748 7.42 -11.47 14.91
N GLY A 749 6.81 -12.42 15.63
CA GLY A 749 6.21 -13.62 15.04
C GLY A 749 4.96 -13.28 14.21
N ARG A 750 4.63 -14.13 13.27
CA ARG A 750 3.54 -13.95 12.30
C ARG A 750 2.49 -15.04 12.48
N MET A 751 1.23 -14.68 12.41
CA MET A 751 0.11 -15.62 12.38
C MET A 751 -0.48 -15.63 10.99
N ASN A 752 -0.43 -16.77 10.30
CA ASN A 752 -0.71 -16.84 8.88
C ASN A 752 -1.80 -17.86 8.57
N TYR A 753 -2.41 -17.69 7.40
CA TYR A 753 -3.22 -18.66 6.68
C TYR A 753 -4.35 -19.30 7.50
N PRO A 754 -5.25 -18.50 8.13
CA PRO A 754 -6.40 -19.07 8.81
C PRO A 754 -7.31 -19.77 7.81
N ASP A 755 -7.78 -20.97 8.15
CA ASP A 755 -8.75 -21.71 7.37
C ASP A 755 -9.56 -22.66 8.27
N GLY A 756 -10.87 -22.82 7.98
CA GLY A 756 -11.74 -23.62 8.81
C GLY A 756 -13.20 -23.68 8.31
N PHE A 757 -14.11 -23.90 9.23
CA PHE A 757 -15.53 -24.06 8.95
C PHE A 757 -16.41 -23.55 10.11
N VAL A 758 -17.64 -23.18 9.79
CA VAL A 758 -18.67 -22.84 10.77
C VAL A 758 -19.41 -24.10 11.19
N SER A 759 -19.67 -24.27 12.48
CA SER A 759 -20.48 -25.37 13.00
C SER A 759 -21.90 -25.33 12.42
N LYS A 760 -22.57 -26.50 12.33
CA LYS A 760 -23.91 -26.61 11.74
C LYS A 760 -24.95 -25.76 12.46
N ASP A 761 -24.79 -25.59 13.77
CA ASP A 761 -25.62 -24.72 14.60
C ASP A 761 -25.27 -23.25 14.55
N LYS A 762 -24.21 -22.90 13.76
CA LYS A 762 -23.70 -21.55 13.61
C LYS A 762 -23.24 -20.86 14.91
N GLN A 763 -22.94 -21.64 15.93
CA GLN A 763 -22.50 -21.08 17.21
C GLN A 763 -20.99 -20.96 17.29
N TRP A 764 -20.26 -21.65 16.43
CA TRP A 764 -18.82 -21.73 16.49
C TRP A 764 -18.19 -21.57 15.11
N LEU A 765 -17.08 -20.86 15.09
CA LEU A 765 -16.14 -20.87 13.98
C LEU A 765 -14.89 -21.66 14.42
N HIS A 766 -14.69 -22.81 13.80
CA HIS A 766 -13.54 -23.67 14.01
C HIS A 766 -12.53 -23.44 12.90
N PHE A 767 -11.32 -23.07 13.25
CA PHE A 767 -10.28 -22.83 12.27
C PHE A 767 -8.90 -23.21 12.78
N ALA A 768 -7.96 -23.40 11.87
CA ALA A 768 -6.55 -23.54 12.18
C ALA A 768 -5.75 -22.45 11.48
N PHE A 769 -4.60 -22.13 12.02
CA PHE A 769 -3.65 -21.19 11.43
C PHE A 769 -2.22 -21.58 11.80
N ASP A 770 -1.25 -21.13 11.01
CA ASP A 770 0.14 -21.29 11.42
C ASP A 770 0.61 -20.13 12.31
N ASP A 771 1.24 -20.47 13.41
CA ASP A 771 1.91 -19.52 14.29
C ASP A 771 3.41 -19.55 14.00
N ASN A 772 3.86 -18.46 13.39
CA ASN A 772 5.24 -18.19 13.02
C ASN A 772 5.89 -19.27 12.14
N ARG A 773 5.09 -19.94 11.31
CA ARG A 773 5.48 -20.99 10.36
C ARG A 773 6.09 -22.24 10.98
N HIS A 774 5.83 -22.50 12.25
CA HIS A 774 6.26 -23.76 12.85
C HIS A 774 5.30 -24.41 13.82
N ARG A 775 4.20 -23.76 14.17
CA ARG A 775 3.10 -24.38 14.93
C ARG A 775 1.81 -24.31 14.15
N ALA A 776 1.03 -25.38 14.18
CA ALA A 776 -0.36 -25.33 13.82
C ALA A 776 -1.21 -25.11 15.08
N VAL A 777 -1.96 -24.04 15.12
CA VAL A 777 -2.89 -23.71 16.19
C VAL A 777 -4.30 -23.91 15.71
N HIS A 778 -5.09 -24.71 16.43
CA HIS A 778 -6.52 -24.79 16.26
C HIS A 778 -7.21 -23.84 17.24
N TYR A 779 -8.23 -23.14 16.76
CA TYR A 779 -9.03 -22.22 17.53
C TYR A 779 -10.53 -22.44 17.26
N SER A 780 -11.31 -22.59 18.32
CA SER A 780 -12.77 -22.59 18.27
C SER A 780 -13.27 -21.26 18.84
N ALA A 781 -13.67 -20.37 17.97
CA ALA A 781 -14.19 -19.05 18.36
C ALA A 781 -15.71 -19.13 18.51
N LYS A 782 -16.22 -18.74 19.68
CA LYS A 782 -17.66 -18.57 19.88
C LYS A 782 -18.18 -17.45 18.99
N LEU A 783 -19.22 -17.67 18.24
CA LEU A 783 -19.89 -16.67 17.45
C LEU A 783 -20.97 -15.95 18.28
N PRO A 784 -21.22 -14.65 18.04
CA PRO A 784 -22.31 -13.95 18.70
C PRO A 784 -23.66 -14.53 18.29
N PRO A 785 -24.73 -14.26 19.05
CA PRO A 785 -26.08 -14.56 18.60
C PRO A 785 -26.35 -13.93 17.24
N LEU A 786 -26.72 -14.75 16.28
CA LEU A 786 -27.10 -14.32 14.92
C LEU A 786 -28.61 -14.14 14.93
N GLU A 787 -29.12 -12.95 14.65
CA GLU A 787 -30.55 -12.65 14.52
C GLU A 787 -31.11 -13.27 13.24
#